data_120e06922e387e2101e121859dd4a3e6
#
_entry.id   120e06922e387e2101e121859dd4a3e6
#
_cell.length_a   1.000
_cell.length_b   1.000
_cell.length_c   1.000
_cell.angle_alpha   90.00
_cell.angle_beta   90.00
_cell.angle_gamma   90.00
#
_symmetry.space_group_name_H-M   'P 1'
#
loop_
_entity.id
_entity.type
_entity.pdbx_description
1 polymer ?
#
loop_
_entity_poly.entity_id
_entity_poly.type
_entity_poly.pdbx_seq_one_letter_code
_entity_poly.pdbx_strand_id
1 'polypeptide(L)'
;MKKHTRLKKRHSKLEAKYRKLLMQQNCEEVNTSSGETQSDDLAEEEEKEEAVNEEEEPQSPDSDIEEEIDWAALEESAEEYDSESDKNDDESDEANEIRFEEGTPVHEEPKFIVFFTNLLALFSLFCFKCKKSEPRVTMKKRGTLVIVNQHCSKCGDYCYEWRSQPNTLGGKHAAGNVLLSFAILSSGASVSKVLLVFRHMGLSAYSTRTFFAHQRNFLFPVIISHWEKYQAGLIEQLKDMGHLIWSGDGRFDSMGHSAKYGAYTMFCNTVLKVIHFEILQANETGGSSPMELEGAKRAFSFLQSAGVAVKVFISDRHRGIAKWIRECQAGCAHYFDIWHVARSISKAMIKLGKEKGCEKIADWVKGARNHLYWCVTSSRQGFGELVTAKWKSFMQHVADKHDNHPSPLFKKCAHDEEIENRRWIRIGTKAYDKLNSLLTNVRLVNDIRKLSPDSQTSCLEGFHSTLNHWHPKMVCFSWLGTYCRHILAVLHFNENVNRQRKTAENGEEYFRVTYPKFKLGDEVVQEVAVPPTYGYVQAIREELFSVTNKSQLQSYKIVAERYKTKVPPSLSSQFKERVTKPEAVNKYKERQKRASTHLYPSVEDQSVLQSTTTAPVREAKKQRKCRKCGRPMKGHTTSLCNSLTD
;
A
#
# COMPACT_ATOMS: atom_id res chain seq x y z
N MET A 1 29.56 5.27 -24.28
CA MET A 1 29.28 3.99 -23.63
C MET A 1 30.36 3.49 -22.66
N LYS A 2 31.64 3.36 -23.02
CA LYS A 2 32.70 2.81 -22.12
C LYS A 2 32.96 3.61 -20.82
N LYS A 3 32.72 4.93 -20.78
CA LYS A 3 32.88 5.77 -19.57
C LYS A 3 31.74 5.54 -18.53
N HIS A 4 30.53 5.34 -18.97
CA HIS A 4 29.36 5.12 -18.11
C HIS A 4 29.43 3.77 -17.36
N THR A 5 29.88 2.72 -18.05
CA THR A 5 30.08 1.38 -17.45
C THR A 5 31.21 1.37 -16.41
N ARG A 6 32.25 2.20 -16.59
CA ARG A 6 33.32 2.37 -15.59
C ARG A 6 32.85 3.12 -14.34
N LEU A 7 31.98 4.12 -14.49
CA LEU A 7 31.37 4.84 -13.36
C LEU A 7 30.43 3.94 -12.56
N LYS A 8 29.53 3.16 -13.19
CA LYS A 8 28.67 2.18 -12.50
C LYS A 8 29.48 1.14 -11.72
N LYS A 9 30.55 0.59 -12.28
CA LYS A 9 31.45 -0.33 -11.55
C LYS A 9 32.20 0.31 -10.38
N ARG A 10 32.54 1.61 -10.46
CA ARG A 10 33.14 2.35 -9.35
C ARG A 10 32.12 2.63 -8.24
N HIS A 11 30.90 3.00 -8.58
CA HIS A 11 29.81 3.26 -7.65
C HIS A 11 29.46 1.99 -6.86
N SER A 12 29.23 0.86 -7.54
CA SER A 12 28.97 -0.44 -6.89
C SER A 12 30.11 -0.88 -5.94
N LYS A 13 31.38 -0.63 -6.28
CA LYS A 13 32.51 -0.90 -5.38
C LYS A 13 32.56 0.01 -4.15
N LEU A 14 32.14 1.26 -4.28
CA LEU A 14 32.05 2.21 -3.16
C LEU A 14 30.89 1.84 -2.21
N GLU A 15 29.75 1.45 -2.75
CA GLU A 15 28.60 0.97 -1.95
C GLU A 15 28.94 -0.30 -1.14
N ALA A 16 29.58 -1.26 -1.77
CA ALA A 16 30.04 -2.48 -1.08
C ALA A 16 31.05 -2.17 0.04
N LYS A 17 31.92 -1.17 -0.16
CA LYS A 17 32.88 -0.74 0.84
C LYS A 17 32.19 0.02 2.00
N TYR A 18 31.18 0.80 1.71
CA TYR A 18 30.37 1.53 2.69
C TYR A 18 29.53 0.57 3.56
N ARG A 19 28.89 -0.44 2.96
CA ARG A 19 28.18 -1.49 3.71
C ARG A 19 29.11 -2.26 4.64
N LYS A 20 30.33 -2.52 4.22
CA LYS A 20 31.33 -3.21 5.06
C LYS A 20 31.79 -2.39 6.25
N LEU A 21 31.91 -1.07 6.10
CA LEU A 21 32.23 -0.13 7.18
C LEU A 21 31.07 0.01 8.19
N LEU A 22 29.83 0.05 7.72
CA LEU A 22 28.63 0.06 8.59
C LEU A 22 28.50 -1.24 9.40
N MET A 23 28.82 -2.39 8.83
CA MET A 23 28.85 -3.66 9.57
C MET A 23 29.97 -3.71 10.63
N GLN A 24 31.11 -3.07 10.39
CA GLN A 24 32.18 -2.98 11.37
C GLN A 24 31.81 -2.05 12.54
N GLN A 25 31.18 -0.91 12.32
CA GLN A 25 30.69 -0.01 13.37
C GLN A 25 29.63 -0.65 14.27
N ASN A 26 28.70 -1.40 13.71
CA ASN A 26 27.68 -2.12 14.50
C ASN A 26 28.25 -3.28 15.33
N CYS A 27 29.45 -3.78 15.04
CA CYS A 27 30.11 -4.80 15.87
C CYS A 27 30.87 -4.22 17.07
N GLU A 28 31.24 -2.94 17.04
CA GLU A 28 31.95 -2.29 18.14
C GLU A 28 31.01 -1.76 19.24
N GLU A 29 29.75 -1.43 18.90
CA GLU A 29 28.73 -0.94 19.86
C GLU A 29 28.08 -2.04 20.72
N VAL A 30 28.23 -3.32 20.39
CA VAL A 30 27.60 -4.45 21.11
C VAL A 30 28.44 -4.97 22.29
N ASN A 31 29.67 -4.50 22.47
CA ASN A 31 30.58 -5.02 23.49
C ASN A 31 30.66 -4.22 24.81
N THR A 32 29.78 -3.24 25.02
CA THR A 32 29.76 -2.50 26.29
C THR A 32 28.35 -2.40 26.86
N SER A 33 27.85 -3.47 27.46
CA SER A 33 26.97 -3.44 28.64
C SER A 33 26.56 -4.86 29.06
N SER A 34 27.34 -5.48 29.92
CA SER A 34 26.90 -6.60 30.74
C SER A 34 26.50 -6.05 32.13
N GLY A 35 25.25 -6.27 32.49
CA GLY A 35 24.71 -5.94 33.82
C GLY A 35 23.43 -6.72 34.05
N GLU A 36 23.53 -7.72 34.91
CA GLU A 36 22.51 -8.66 35.36
C GLU A 36 21.29 -7.97 35.98
N THR A 37 20.06 -8.46 35.72
CA THR A 37 19.04 -8.65 36.77
C THR A 37 17.96 -9.64 36.31
N GLN A 38 17.47 -10.41 37.28
CA GLN A 38 16.63 -11.59 37.23
C GLN A 38 15.18 -11.37 36.77
N SER A 39 14.69 -12.42 36.11
CA SER A 39 13.36 -13.05 36.04
C SER A 39 12.10 -12.31 36.49
N ASP A 40 11.11 -12.29 35.60
CA ASP A 40 9.77 -12.81 35.88
C ASP A 40 9.06 -13.15 34.56
N ASP A 41 8.63 -14.41 34.50
CA ASP A 41 7.92 -15.02 33.38
C ASP A 41 6.51 -14.45 33.21
N LEU A 42 6.23 -13.83 32.08
CA LEU A 42 4.90 -13.77 31.48
C LEU A 42 5.07 -13.73 29.95
N ALA A 43 4.47 -14.70 29.27
CA ALA A 43 4.52 -14.91 27.84
C ALA A 43 4.08 -13.66 27.05
N GLU A 44 5.02 -13.00 26.42
CA GLU A 44 4.80 -11.91 25.46
C GLU A 44 5.11 -12.42 24.05
N GLU A 45 4.10 -12.43 23.20
CA GLU A 45 4.31 -12.52 21.76
C GLU A 45 4.95 -11.21 21.28
N GLU A 46 6.28 -11.21 21.17
CA GLU A 46 7.02 -10.15 20.48
C GLU A 46 6.73 -10.26 18.98
N GLU A 47 6.07 -9.24 18.42
CA GLU A 47 6.16 -8.97 16.99
C GLU A 47 7.61 -8.55 16.69
N LYS A 48 8.42 -9.51 16.22
CA LYS A 48 9.77 -9.23 15.70
C LYS A 48 9.65 -8.70 14.29
N GLU A 49 10.26 -7.53 14.05
CA GLU A 49 10.73 -7.14 12.72
C GLU A 49 11.82 -8.15 12.30
N GLU A 50 11.44 -9.17 11.51
CA GLU A 50 12.41 -10.02 10.82
C GLU A 50 12.90 -9.26 9.57
N ALA A 51 14.14 -8.80 9.64
CA ALA A 51 14.91 -8.47 8.45
C ALA A 51 15.16 -9.77 7.67
N VAL A 52 14.43 -9.96 6.59
CA VAL A 52 14.63 -11.08 5.67
C VAL A 52 15.89 -10.79 4.85
N ASN A 53 16.93 -11.60 5.05
CA ASN A 53 18.06 -11.66 4.13
C ASN A 53 17.58 -12.23 2.79
N GLU A 54 17.70 -11.44 1.72
CA GLU A 54 17.50 -11.87 0.36
C GLU A 54 18.61 -12.88 -0.03
N GLU A 55 18.26 -14.15 -0.18
CA GLU A 55 19.02 -15.09 -0.99
C GLU A 55 18.62 -14.83 -2.46
N GLU A 56 19.58 -14.37 -3.27
CA GLU A 56 19.43 -14.17 -4.71
C GLU A 56 19.14 -15.51 -5.40
N GLU A 57 17.89 -15.77 -5.78
CA GLU A 57 17.60 -16.75 -6.83
C GLU A 57 17.85 -16.13 -8.21
N PRO A 58 18.34 -16.90 -9.21
CA PRO A 58 18.73 -16.37 -10.50
C PRO A 58 17.50 -15.82 -11.24
N GLN A 59 17.52 -14.54 -11.51
CA GLN A 59 16.51 -13.77 -12.24
C GLN A 59 16.29 -14.37 -13.64
N SER A 60 15.04 -14.66 -13.95
CA SER A 60 14.59 -14.90 -15.33
C SER A 60 14.62 -13.56 -16.10
N PRO A 61 15.03 -13.54 -17.38
CA PRO A 61 15.28 -12.29 -18.12
C PRO A 61 14.05 -11.56 -18.64
N ASP A 62 12.89 -11.62 -17.96
CA ASP A 62 11.62 -11.08 -18.45
C ASP A 62 10.95 -10.04 -17.51
N SER A 63 11.65 -9.49 -16.51
CA SER A 63 11.05 -8.53 -15.55
C SER A 63 11.41 -7.05 -15.77
N ASP A 64 12.22 -6.71 -16.78
CA ASP A 64 12.72 -5.36 -16.94
C ASP A 64 11.98 -4.58 -18.04
N ILE A 65 10.74 -4.22 -17.84
CA ILE A 65 10.10 -2.98 -18.29
C ILE A 65 8.82 -2.83 -17.45
N GLU A 66 8.96 -2.70 -16.17
CA GLU A 66 8.06 -1.86 -15.41
C GLU A 66 8.51 -0.42 -15.67
N GLU A 67 7.77 0.32 -16.50
CA GLU A 67 7.66 1.74 -16.24
C GLU A 67 6.94 1.82 -14.89
N GLU A 68 7.71 1.68 -13.81
CA GLU A 68 7.35 2.25 -12.54
C GLU A 68 6.96 3.69 -12.88
N ILE A 69 5.69 4.02 -12.70
CA ILE A 69 5.35 5.38 -12.35
C ILE A 69 6.23 5.61 -11.13
N ASP A 70 7.29 6.39 -11.33
CA ASP A 70 8.25 6.70 -10.29
C ASP A 70 7.50 7.53 -9.25
N TRP A 71 6.91 6.84 -8.28
CA TRP A 71 6.20 7.45 -7.15
C TRP A 71 7.17 8.28 -6.31
N ALA A 72 8.48 7.95 -6.34
CA ALA A 72 9.52 8.80 -5.77
C ALA A 72 9.67 10.12 -6.56
N ALA A 73 9.51 10.11 -7.89
CA ALA A 73 9.46 11.35 -8.69
C ALA A 73 8.16 12.14 -8.46
N LEU A 74 7.08 11.49 -8.05
CA LEU A 74 5.83 12.16 -7.60
C LEU A 74 5.97 12.68 -6.16
N GLU A 75 6.69 11.99 -5.28
CA GLU A 75 7.07 12.46 -3.95
C GLU A 75 8.14 13.55 -4.04
N GLU A 76 9.18 13.42 -4.88
CA GLU A 76 10.14 14.51 -5.17
C GLU A 76 9.46 15.72 -5.81
N SER A 77 8.43 15.53 -6.64
CA SER A 77 7.64 16.65 -7.17
C SER A 77 6.68 17.27 -6.15
N ALA A 78 6.38 16.55 -5.06
CA ALA A 78 5.63 17.10 -3.92
C ALA A 78 6.56 17.82 -2.92
N GLU A 79 7.87 17.52 -2.95
CA GLU A 79 8.89 18.18 -2.14
C GLU A 79 9.56 19.37 -2.88
N GLU A 80 9.41 19.54 -4.20
CA GLU A 80 9.62 20.82 -4.87
C GLU A 80 8.45 21.74 -4.52
N TYR A 81 8.43 22.16 -3.32
CA TYR A 81 7.64 23.27 -2.79
C TYR A 81 7.96 24.50 -3.63
N ASP A 82 6.97 25.00 -4.35
CA ASP A 82 7.12 26.18 -5.18
C ASP A 82 7.32 27.40 -4.26
N SER A 83 8.57 27.77 -4.05
CA SER A 83 8.97 28.91 -3.20
C SER A 83 8.44 30.27 -3.70
N GLU A 84 7.73 30.29 -4.83
CA GLU A 84 7.11 31.51 -5.34
C GLU A 84 5.67 31.73 -4.88
N SER A 85 4.95 30.67 -4.44
CA SER A 85 3.59 30.82 -3.91
C SER A 85 3.54 31.16 -2.41
N ASP A 86 4.64 30.98 -1.68
CA ASP A 86 4.76 31.24 -0.24
C ASP A 86 5.11 32.68 0.13
N LYS A 87 5.15 33.60 -0.84
CA LYS A 87 5.47 35.01 -0.53
C LYS A 87 4.38 35.75 0.25
N ASN A 88 3.23 35.11 0.53
CA ASN A 88 2.16 35.74 1.31
C ASN A 88 1.83 35.02 2.63
N ASP A 89 2.50 33.89 2.94
CA ASP A 89 2.43 33.23 4.26
C ASP A 89 3.70 33.52 5.09
N ASP A 90 4.22 34.76 5.04
CA ASP A 90 4.97 35.29 6.17
C ASP A 90 3.98 35.36 7.35
N GLU A 91 3.76 34.21 8.02
CA GLU A 91 3.36 34.24 9.41
C GLU A 91 4.40 35.09 10.12
N SER A 92 4.06 36.36 10.32
CA SER A 92 4.85 37.21 11.19
C SER A 92 5.03 36.44 12.48
N ASP A 93 6.29 36.16 12.88
CA ASP A 93 6.68 35.61 14.19
C ASP A 93 6.26 36.52 15.35
N GLU A 94 5.20 37.32 15.15
CA GLU A 94 4.59 38.11 16.20
C GLU A 94 3.94 37.19 17.21
N ALA A 95 4.48 37.25 18.43
CA ALA A 95 3.94 36.53 19.56
C ALA A 95 2.51 37.02 19.86
N ASN A 96 1.52 36.33 19.28
CA ASN A 96 0.13 36.61 19.51
C ASN A 96 -0.32 36.10 20.89
N GLU A 97 -1.13 36.90 21.59
CA GLU A 97 -1.76 36.49 22.85
C GLU A 97 -2.69 35.29 22.61
N ILE A 98 -2.36 34.14 23.23
CA ILE A 98 -3.20 32.95 23.15
C ILE A 98 -4.42 33.14 24.03
N ARG A 99 -5.60 33.29 23.43
CA ARG A 99 -6.87 33.34 24.13
C ARG A 99 -7.41 31.93 24.27
N PHE A 100 -7.75 31.56 25.49
CA PHE A 100 -8.25 30.24 25.85
C PHE A 100 -9.59 30.41 26.59
N GLU A 101 -10.62 29.67 26.15
CA GLU A 101 -11.91 29.65 26.77
C GLU A 101 -11.99 28.56 27.85
N GLU A 102 -12.49 28.90 29.05
CA GLU A 102 -12.68 27.93 30.11
C GLU A 102 -13.74 26.90 29.68
N GLY A 103 -13.38 25.60 29.78
CA GLY A 103 -14.25 24.51 29.35
C GLY A 103 -13.88 23.92 27.98
N THR A 104 -12.84 24.44 27.30
CA THR A 104 -12.32 23.83 26.06
C THR A 104 -11.97 22.34 26.28
N PRO A 105 -12.40 21.42 25.39
CA PRO A 105 -12.09 20.02 25.49
C PRO A 105 -10.57 19.76 25.50
N VAL A 106 -10.12 18.84 26.36
CA VAL A 106 -8.68 18.53 26.58
C VAL A 106 -7.90 18.25 25.28
N HIS A 107 -8.56 17.68 24.29
CA HIS A 107 -7.94 17.36 23.00
C HIS A 107 -7.79 18.59 22.08
N GLU A 108 -8.50 19.67 22.36
CA GLU A 108 -8.43 20.94 21.62
C GLU A 108 -7.53 21.98 22.30
N GLU A 109 -7.27 21.81 23.62
CA GLU A 109 -6.36 22.70 24.33
C GLU A 109 -5.00 22.81 23.62
N PRO A 110 -4.40 24.01 23.48
CA PRO A 110 -3.03 24.19 22.98
C PRO A 110 -2.00 23.44 23.83
N LYS A 111 -0.98 22.86 23.22
CA LYS A 111 0.10 22.11 23.90
C LYS A 111 1.43 22.74 23.57
N PHE A 112 2.27 22.96 24.60
CA PHE A 112 3.53 23.64 24.49
C PHE A 112 4.68 22.71 24.91
N ILE A 113 5.85 22.94 24.32
CA ILE A 113 7.11 22.34 24.75
C ILE A 113 7.71 23.27 25.81
N VAL A 114 7.93 22.74 27.02
CA VAL A 114 8.51 23.50 28.12
C VAL A 114 9.80 22.85 28.59
N PHE A 115 10.87 23.64 28.70
CA PHE A 115 12.16 23.18 29.20
C PHE A 115 12.13 22.94 30.70
N PHE A 116 12.84 21.89 31.15
CA PHE A 116 12.86 21.46 32.57
C PHE A 116 13.25 22.59 33.54
N THR A 117 14.28 23.36 33.21
CA THR A 117 14.79 24.44 34.09
C THR A 117 13.76 25.56 34.25
N ASN A 118 13.05 25.94 33.17
CA ASN A 118 12.03 26.97 33.23
C ASN A 118 10.83 26.52 34.08
N LEU A 119 10.40 25.26 33.92
CA LEU A 119 9.32 24.70 34.72
C LEU A 119 9.74 24.59 36.21
N LEU A 120 10.98 24.14 36.51
CA LEU A 120 11.52 24.05 37.84
C LEU A 120 11.56 25.43 38.52
N ALA A 121 12.01 26.46 37.82
CA ALA A 121 12.07 27.83 38.33
C ALA A 121 10.70 28.31 38.84
N LEU A 122 9.64 28.10 38.06
CA LEU A 122 8.28 28.48 38.43
C LEU A 122 7.82 27.86 39.75
N PHE A 123 8.06 26.58 39.94
CA PHE A 123 7.64 25.85 41.14
C PHE A 123 8.59 26.07 42.35
N SER A 124 9.78 26.62 42.12
CA SER A 124 10.78 26.90 43.17
C SER A 124 10.61 28.29 43.78
N LEU A 125 9.80 29.19 43.21
CA LEU A 125 9.64 30.57 43.72
C LEU A 125 9.07 30.60 45.11
N PHE A 126 7.95 29.93 45.36
CA PHE A 126 7.29 29.87 46.65
C PHE A 126 6.36 28.66 46.75
N CYS A 127 6.05 28.27 47.98
CA CYS A 127 5.06 27.21 48.27
C CYS A 127 3.64 27.71 47.86
N PHE A 128 2.97 27.01 46.96
CA PHE A 128 1.64 27.41 46.52
C PHE A 128 0.57 27.32 47.59
N LYS A 129 0.80 26.56 48.68
CA LYS A 129 -0.09 26.44 49.82
C LYS A 129 0.04 27.59 50.81
N CYS A 130 1.26 27.92 51.28
CA CYS A 130 1.48 28.90 52.35
C CYS A 130 2.35 30.08 51.97
N LYS A 131 2.76 30.21 50.72
CA LYS A 131 3.55 31.33 50.15
C LYS A 131 4.98 31.47 50.71
N LYS A 132 5.45 30.54 51.55
CA LYS A 132 6.85 30.53 52.00
C LYS A 132 7.78 30.36 50.80
N SER A 133 8.89 31.12 50.76
CA SER A 133 9.93 31.03 49.73
C SER A 133 10.64 29.70 49.73
N GLU A 134 11.22 29.35 48.60
CA GLU A 134 12.17 28.23 48.39
C GLU A 134 11.65 26.87 48.85
N PRO A 135 10.50 26.38 48.38
CA PRO A 135 10.10 25.01 48.62
C PRO A 135 11.06 24.04 47.89
N ARG A 136 11.34 22.91 48.48
CA ARG A 136 12.03 21.82 47.78
C ARG A 136 11.09 21.25 46.74
N VAL A 137 11.53 21.19 45.47
CA VAL A 137 10.70 20.69 44.35
C VAL A 137 11.25 19.36 43.85
N THR A 138 10.35 18.40 43.65
CA THR A 138 10.68 17.12 43.01
C THR A 138 9.79 16.92 41.79
N MET A 139 10.35 16.44 40.69
CA MET A 139 9.63 16.16 39.46
C MET A 139 9.69 14.69 39.09
N LYS A 140 8.56 14.11 38.67
CA LYS A 140 8.44 12.76 38.17
C LYS A 140 7.82 12.81 36.77
N LYS A 141 8.16 11.85 35.89
CA LYS A 141 7.62 11.74 34.55
C LYS A 141 6.93 10.40 34.34
N ARG A 142 5.83 10.40 33.58
CA ARG A 142 5.13 9.20 33.13
C ARG A 142 4.71 9.37 31.68
N GLY A 143 5.58 8.98 30.75
CA GLY A 143 5.41 9.30 29.33
C GLY A 143 5.56 10.80 29.11
N THR A 144 4.55 11.45 28.54
CA THR A 144 4.49 12.92 28.35
C THR A 144 4.01 13.67 29.58
N LEU A 145 3.46 12.99 30.60
CA LEU A 145 3.00 13.59 31.84
C LEU A 145 4.19 13.94 32.76
N VAL A 146 4.24 15.18 33.21
CA VAL A 146 5.11 15.64 34.30
C VAL A 146 4.27 15.84 35.56
N ILE A 147 4.75 15.33 36.68
CA ILE A 147 4.18 15.50 38.01
C ILE A 147 5.19 16.26 38.85
N VAL A 148 4.80 17.41 39.36
CA VAL A 148 5.60 18.27 40.20
C VAL A 148 5.08 18.22 41.62
N ASN A 149 5.94 17.91 42.58
CA ASN A 149 5.60 17.92 44.01
C ASN A 149 6.47 18.95 44.75
N GLN A 150 5.81 19.82 45.52
CA GLN A 150 6.47 20.74 46.43
C GLN A 150 6.54 20.15 47.85
N HIS A 151 7.68 20.33 48.50
CA HIS A 151 7.94 19.99 49.88
C HIS A 151 8.29 21.27 50.63
N CYS A 152 7.45 21.67 51.57
CA CYS A 152 7.61 22.92 52.29
C CYS A 152 7.92 22.66 53.77
N SER A 153 8.91 23.35 54.30
CA SER A 153 9.27 23.22 55.74
C SER A 153 8.14 23.63 56.70
N LYS A 154 7.18 24.46 56.26
CA LYS A 154 6.00 24.86 57.05
C LYS A 154 4.79 23.92 56.85
N CYS A 155 4.59 23.39 55.62
CA CYS A 155 3.41 22.59 55.29
C CYS A 155 3.64 21.09 55.29
N GLY A 156 4.92 20.64 55.42
CA GLY A 156 5.32 19.26 55.35
C GLY A 156 5.60 18.76 53.90
N ASP A 157 5.89 17.48 53.78
CA ASP A 157 6.17 16.82 52.54
C ASP A 157 4.89 16.68 51.67
N TYR A 158 5.10 16.73 50.36
CA TYR A 158 4.03 16.61 49.36
C TYR A 158 2.84 17.59 49.59
N CYS A 159 3.14 18.79 50.06
CA CYS A 159 2.14 19.79 50.39
C CYS A 159 1.34 20.26 49.18
N TYR A 160 1.87 20.15 47.95
CA TYR A 160 1.24 20.50 46.73
C TYR A 160 1.71 19.58 45.59
N GLU A 161 0.76 19.00 44.85
CA GLU A 161 1.01 18.22 43.64
C GLU A 161 0.40 18.93 42.45
N TRP A 162 1.18 19.11 41.41
CA TRP A 162 0.72 19.63 40.11
C TRP A 162 0.99 18.60 39.02
N ARG A 163 0.09 18.56 38.05
CA ARG A 163 0.18 17.68 36.89
C ARG A 163 0.10 18.50 35.62
N SER A 164 0.99 18.25 34.66
CA SER A 164 1.06 18.97 33.39
C SER A 164 -0.11 18.67 32.43
N GLN A 165 -0.94 17.70 32.75
CA GLN A 165 -2.08 17.31 31.92
C GLN A 165 -3.10 16.53 32.76
N PRO A 166 -4.39 16.59 32.40
CA PRO A 166 -5.43 15.82 33.05
C PRO A 166 -5.37 14.33 32.71
N ASN A 167 -6.13 13.54 33.44
CA ASN A 167 -6.38 12.15 33.11
C ASN A 167 -7.65 12.03 32.23
N THR A 168 -7.68 11.01 31.38
CA THR A 168 -8.80 10.64 30.51
C THR A 168 -9.15 9.16 30.64
N LEU A 169 -10.16 8.69 29.91
CA LEU A 169 -10.60 7.29 29.86
C LEU A 169 -10.88 6.70 31.26
N GLY A 170 -11.74 7.36 32.00
CA GLY A 170 -12.10 6.96 33.37
C GLY A 170 -11.05 7.33 34.42
N GLY A 171 -10.26 8.38 34.19
CA GLY A 171 -9.37 8.98 35.17
C GLY A 171 -8.01 8.29 35.39
N LYS A 172 -7.63 7.30 34.54
CA LYS A 172 -6.42 6.50 34.75
C LYS A 172 -5.27 6.81 33.78
N HIS A 173 -5.58 7.38 32.63
CA HIS A 173 -4.60 7.57 31.55
C HIS A 173 -4.34 9.07 31.35
N ALA A 174 -3.06 9.44 31.28
CA ALA A 174 -2.67 10.81 30.98
C ALA A 174 -3.13 11.18 29.56
N ALA A 175 -3.87 12.28 29.44
CA ALA A 175 -4.51 12.68 28.18
C ALA A 175 -3.53 12.84 27.03
N GLY A 176 -2.37 13.48 27.27
CA GLY A 176 -1.34 13.65 26.24
C GLY A 176 -0.72 12.34 25.76
N ASN A 177 -0.62 11.31 26.63
CA ASN A 177 -0.14 10.01 26.20
C ASN A 177 -1.13 9.33 25.23
N VAL A 178 -2.43 9.42 25.52
CA VAL A 178 -3.48 8.86 24.66
C VAL A 178 -3.57 9.64 23.34
N LEU A 179 -3.52 10.98 23.43
CA LEU A 179 -3.58 11.86 22.27
C LEU A 179 -2.40 11.64 21.33
N LEU A 180 -1.18 11.52 21.86
CA LEU A 180 0.01 11.20 21.06
C LEU A 180 -0.14 9.84 20.34
N SER A 181 -0.66 8.82 21.03
CA SER A 181 -0.89 7.51 20.41
C SER A 181 -1.95 7.59 19.31
N PHE A 182 -3.00 8.37 19.52
CA PHE A 182 -4.02 8.61 18.52
C PHE A 182 -3.46 9.36 17.30
N ALA A 183 -2.70 10.43 17.54
CA ALA A 183 -2.08 11.23 16.47
C ALA A 183 -1.14 10.39 15.59
N ILE A 184 -0.26 9.55 16.20
CA ILE A 184 0.63 8.65 15.48
C ILE A 184 -0.15 7.68 14.58
N LEU A 185 -1.24 7.09 15.10
CA LEU A 185 -2.02 6.12 14.34
C LEU A 185 -2.84 6.78 13.23
N SER A 186 -3.51 7.90 13.53
CA SER A 186 -4.38 8.62 12.59
C SER A 186 -3.59 9.28 11.44
N SER A 187 -2.35 9.70 11.72
CA SER A 187 -1.44 10.24 10.70
C SER A 187 -0.70 9.17 9.88
N GLY A 188 -0.90 7.86 10.16
CA GLY A 188 -0.16 6.79 9.48
C GLY A 188 1.34 6.73 9.82
N ALA A 189 1.81 7.52 10.78
CA ALA A 189 3.22 7.63 11.11
C ALA A 189 3.77 6.36 11.78
N SER A 190 5.05 6.08 11.57
CA SER A 190 5.76 5.01 12.29
C SER A 190 6.03 5.43 13.74
N VAL A 191 5.50 4.68 14.70
CA VAL A 191 5.73 4.93 16.14
C VAL A 191 7.21 4.96 16.48
N SER A 192 8.01 4.06 15.91
CA SER A 192 9.46 4.00 16.17
C SER A 192 10.16 5.27 15.70
N LYS A 193 9.82 5.78 14.51
CA LYS A 193 10.37 7.03 13.99
C LYS A 193 9.96 8.24 14.83
N VAL A 194 8.68 8.36 15.20
CA VAL A 194 8.19 9.48 16.04
C VAL A 194 8.86 9.46 17.41
N LEU A 195 8.92 8.30 18.08
CA LEU A 195 9.59 8.19 19.37
C LEU A 195 11.12 8.43 19.28
N LEU A 196 11.74 8.15 18.13
CA LEU A 196 13.13 8.48 17.87
C LEU A 196 13.33 10.00 17.76
N VAL A 197 12.46 10.71 17.06
CA VAL A 197 12.46 12.20 17.01
C VAL A 197 12.36 12.77 18.42
N PHE A 198 11.40 12.28 19.24
CA PHE A 198 11.24 12.70 20.63
C PHE A 198 12.52 12.47 21.43
N ARG A 199 13.17 11.30 21.25
CA ARG A 199 14.44 10.98 21.92
C ARG A 199 15.55 11.96 21.54
N HIS A 200 15.72 12.25 20.24
CA HIS A 200 16.74 13.18 19.77
C HIS A 200 16.49 14.63 20.21
N MET A 201 15.23 15.04 20.35
CA MET A 201 14.85 16.33 20.92
C MET A 201 14.95 16.38 22.47
N GLY A 202 15.20 15.26 23.14
CA GLY A 202 15.16 15.17 24.60
C GLY A 202 13.74 15.23 25.18
N LEU A 203 12.69 15.09 24.35
CA LEU A 203 11.31 15.09 24.81
C LEU A 203 10.96 13.80 25.54
N SER A 204 10.21 13.95 26.65
CA SER A 204 9.72 12.81 27.41
C SER A 204 8.54 12.16 26.69
N ALA A 205 8.64 10.87 26.42
CA ALA A 205 7.57 10.06 25.85
C ALA A 205 7.49 8.68 26.52
N TYR A 206 6.47 7.93 26.19
CA TYR A 206 6.28 6.53 26.62
C TYR A 206 7.01 5.55 25.67
N SER A 207 7.02 4.27 26.05
CA SER A 207 7.60 3.20 25.23
C SER A 207 6.65 2.73 24.11
N THR A 208 7.21 2.05 23.09
CA THR A 208 6.41 1.38 22.04
C THR A 208 5.38 0.41 22.61
N ARG A 209 5.71 -0.31 23.70
CA ARG A 209 4.78 -1.19 24.43
C ARG A 209 3.52 -0.44 24.90
N THR A 210 3.66 0.77 25.42
CA THR A 210 2.53 1.62 25.82
C THR A 210 1.68 2.02 24.63
N PHE A 211 2.32 2.37 23.50
CA PHE A 211 1.60 2.65 22.26
C PHE A 211 0.72 1.48 21.81
N PHE A 212 1.27 0.28 21.73
CA PHE A 212 0.51 -0.91 21.34
C PHE A 212 -0.59 -1.27 22.36
N ALA A 213 -0.37 -1.02 23.65
CA ALA A 213 -1.41 -1.16 24.68
C ALA A 213 -2.55 -0.15 24.44
N HIS A 214 -2.26 1.11 24.11
CA HIS A 214 -3.26 2.11 23.76
C HIS A 214 -4.03 1.71 22.49
N GLN A 215 -3.34 1.23 21.45
CA GLN A 215 -4.01 0.74 20.24
C GLN A 215 -5.05 -0.34 20.58
N ARG A 216 -4.64 -1.41 21.26
CA ARG A 216 -5.52 -2.55 21.54
C ARG A 216 -6.68 -2.19 22.48
N ASN A 217 -6.41 -1.37 23.49
CA ASN A 217 -7.38 -1.14 24.57
C ASN A 217 -8.31 0.04 24.33
N PHE A 218 -7.94 1.00 23.48
CA PHE A 218 -8.66 2.26 23.30
C PHE A 218 -8.89 2.58 21.82
N LEU A 219 -7.81 2.65 21.02
CA LEU A 219 -7.90 3.21 19.67
C LEU A 219 -8.65 2.28 18.72
N PHE A 220 -8.29 1.01 18.64
CA PHE A 220 -8.97 0.06 17.76
C PHE A 220 -10.45 -0.09 18.09
N PRO A 221 -10.87 -0.25 19.35
CA PRO A 221 -12.28 -0.31 19.69
C PRO A 221 -13.09 0.91 19.20
N VAL A 222 -12.58 2.12 19.38
CA VAL A 222 -13.28 3.35 18.95
C VAL A 222 -13.30 3.46 17.43
N ILE A 223 -12.16 3.21 16.75
CA ILE A 223 -12.07 3.27 15.28
C ILE A 223 -13.04 2.27 14.63
N ILE A 224 -13.11 1.03 15.13
CA ILE A 224 -14.02 0.01 14.61
C ILE A 224 -15.48 0.42 14.82
N SER A 225 -15.82 0.92 16.01
CA SER A 225 -17.18 1.38 16.29
C SER A 225 -17.60 2.57 15.42
N HIS A 226 -16.69 3.52 15.22
CA HIS A 226 -16.91 4.65 14.31
C HIS A 226 -17.16 4.18 12.87
N TRP A 227 -16.35 3.24 12.39
CA TRP A 227 -16.49 2.63 11.07
C TRP A 227 -17.83 1.93 10.89
N GLU A 228 -18.27 1.11 11.86
CA GLU A 228 -19.57 0.43 11.78
C GLU A 228 -20.72 1.42 11.60
N LYS A 229 -20.72 2.52 12.36
CA LYS A 229 -21.73 3.57 12.25
C LYS A 229 -21.69 4.26 10.89
N TYR A 230 -20.47 4.63 10.43
CA TYR A 230 -20.26 5.28 9.15
C TYR A 230 -20.70 4.38 7.99
N GLN A 231 -20.27 3.11 7.99
CA GLN A 231 -20.62 2.13 6.96
C GLN A 231 -22.12 1.85 6.94
N ALA A 232 -22.76 1.70 8.09
CA ALA A 232 -24.21 1.50 8.17
C ALA A 232 -24.98 2.68 7.55
N GLY A 233 -24.55 3.92 7.81
CA GLY A 233 -25.14 5.11 7.20
C GLY A 233 -24.99 5.14 5.67
N LEU A 234 -23.81 4.72 5.14
CA LEU A 234 -23.61 4.60 3.70
C LEU A 234 -24.50 3.52 3.07
N ILE A 235 -24.59 2.36 3.71
CA ILE A 235 -25.40 1.23 3.22
C ILE A 235 -26.88 1.63 3.15
N GLU A 236 -27.38 2.34 4.17
CA GLU A 236 -28.77 2.81 4.19
C GLU A 236 -29.07 3.78 3.02
N GLN A 237 -28.15 4.71 2.75
CA GLN A 237 -28.27 5.59 1.59
C GLN A 237 -28.30 4.83 0.25
N LEU A 238 -27.51 3.74 0.13
CA LEU A 238 -27.44 2.97 -1.10
C LEU A 238 -28.66 2.10 -1.38
N LYS A 239 -29.42 1.70 -0.35
CA LYS A 239 -30.65 0.90 -0.51
C LYS A 239 -31.71 1.63 -1.32
N ASP A 240 -31.80 2.94 -1.15
CA ASP A 240 -32.77 3.79 -1.81
C ASP A 240 -32.35 4.16 -3.26
N MET A 241 -31.13 3.85 -3.66
CA MET A 241 -30.58 4.18 -4.98
C MET A 241 -30.86 3.07 -6.00
N GLY A 242 -31.54 3.39 -7.09
CA GLY A 242 -32.00 2.41 -8.08
C GLY A 242 -30.91 1.80 -8.98
N HIS A 243 -29.85 2.53 -9.28
CA HIS A 243 -28.81 2.10 -10.23
C HIS A 243 -27.41 2.32 -9.64
N LEU A 244 -26.83 1.22 -9.15
CA LEU A 244 -25.51 1.24 -8.55
C LEU A 244 -24.49 0.55 -9.47
N ILE A 245 -23.39 1.24 -9.74
CA ILE A 245 -22.23 0.70 -10.47
C ILE A 245 -21.12 0.44 -9.44
N TRP A 246 -20.62 -0.78 -9.42
CA TRP A 246 -19.60 -1.23 -8.49
C TRP A 246 -18.30 -1.54 -9.19
N SER A 247 -17.19 -1.27 -8.52
CA SER A 247 -15.89 -1.81 -8.89
C SER A 247 -15.22 -2.48 -7.71
N GLY A 248 -14.39 -3.47 -8.02
CA GLY A 248 -13.65 -4.22 -7.01
C GLY A 248 -12.25 -4.55 -7.47
N ASP A 249 -11.29 -4.46 -6.55
CA ASP A 249 -9.89 -4.78 -6.80
C ASP A 249 -9.21 -5.33 -5.55
N GLY A 250 -8.20 -6.19 -5.77
CA GLY A 250 -7.40 -6.84 -4.74
C GLY A 250 -6.05 -6.14 -4.52
N ARG A 251 -5.69 -5.90 -3.26
CA ARG A 251 -4.35 -5.39 -2.89
C ARG A 251 -3.68 -6.33 -1.91
N PHE A 252 -2.43 -6.66 -2.18
CA PHE A 252 -1.60 -7.52 -1.34
C PHE A 252 -0.56 -6.70 -0.57
N ASP A 253 -0.23 -7.12 0.66
CA ASP A 253 0.74 -6.47 1.54
C ASP A 253 2.19 -6.65 1.09
N SER A 254 2.48 -7.62 0.21
CA SER A 254 3.80 -7.82 -0.38
C SER A 254 3.72 -8.15 -1.86
N MET A 255 4.83 -7.97 -2.58
CA MET A 255 4.95 -8.34 -3.99
C MET A 255 5.19 -9.85 -4.16
N GLY A 256 4.80 -10.40 -5.30
CA GLY A 256 4.93 -11.83 -5.60
C GLY A 256 3.87 -12.69 -4.92
N HIS A 257 4.19 -13.97 -4.66
CA HIS A 257 3.25 -14.95 -4.11
C HIS A 257 3.42 -15.19 -2.60
N SER A 258 4.07 -14.28 -1.88
CA SER A 258 4.41 -14.41 -0.45
C SER A 258 3.61 -13.49 0.47
N ALA A 259 2.54 -12.87 -0.03
CA ALA A 259 1.71 -11.98 0.77
C ALA A 259 1.11 -12.69 1.98
N LYS A 260 1.23 -12.07 3.15
CA LYS A 260 0.58 -12.52 4.38
C LYS A 260 -0.89 -12.15 4.37
N TYR A 261 -1.20 -10.92 4.01
CA TYR A 261 -2.56 -10.41 3.90
C TYR A 261 -2.87 -9.93 2.49
N GLY A 262 -4.10 -10.22 2.06
CA GLY A 262 -4.75 -9.62 0.90
C GLY A 262 -5.96 -8.82 1.38
N ALA A 263 -6.21 -7.69 0.77
CA ALA A 263 -7.42 -6.91 0.95
C ALA A 263 -8.21 -6.88 -0.35
N TYR A 264 -9.52 -7.10 -0.29
CA TYR A 264 -10.41 -6.90 -1.42
C TYR A 264 -11.34 -5.73 -1.12
N THR A 265 -11.35 -4.72 -1.99
CA THR A 265 -12.07 -3.47 -1.78
C THR A 265 -13.27 -3.37 -2.73
N MET A 266 -14.43 -3.01 -2.19
CA MET A 266 -15.64 -2.69 -2.95
C MET A 266 -15.87 -1.18 -2.97
N PHE A 267 -15.83 -0.62 -4.16
CA PHE A 267 -16.05 0.80 -4.43
C PHE A 267 -17.33 0.98 -5.22
N CYS A 268 -18.16 1.91 -4.78
CA CYS A 268 -19.37 2.30 -5.50
C CYS A 268 -19.06 3.53 -6.37
N ASN A 269 -19.00 3.32 -7.69
CA ASN A 269 -18.71 4.37 -8.67
C ASN A 269 -19.81 5.43 -8.73
N THR A 270 -21.05 5.06 -8.39
CA THR A 270 -22.20 6.00 -8.40
C THR A 270 -22.07 7.09 -7.33
N VAL A 271 -21.55 6.75 -6.14
CA VAL A 271 -21.38 7.70 -5.03
C VAL A 271 -19.90 8.06 -4.78
N LEU A 272 -18.99 7.51 -5.57
CA LEU A 272 -17.53 7.71 -5.49
C LEU A 272 -16.96 7.41 -4.09
N LYS A 273 -17.36 6.29 -3.49
CA LYS A 273 -16.90 5.90 -2.14
C LYS A 273 -16.54 4.42 -2.05
N VAL A 274 -15.54 4.12 -1.24
CA VAL A 274 -15.30 2.76 -0.76
C VAL A 274 -16.38 2.43 0.28
N ILE A 275 -17.14 1.38 0.03
CA ILE A 275 -18.26 0.97 0.89
C ILE A 275 -17.87 -0.18 1.82
N HIS A 276 -17.05 -1.09 1.34
CA HIS A 276 -16.66 -2.27 2.08
C HIS A 276 -15.28 -2.77 1.66
N PHE A 277 -14.59 -3.44 2.57
CA PHE A 277 -13.36 -4.16 2.27
C PHE A 277 -13.26 -5.42 3.13
N GLU A 278 -12.65 -6.45 2.59
CA GLU A 278 -12.35 -7.72 3.27
C GLU A 278 -10.84 -7.89 3.43
N ILE A 279 -10.41 -8.29 4.63
CA ILE A 279 -9.01 -8.66 4.89
C ILE A 279 -8.92 -10.17 5.03
N LEU A 280 -8.08 -10.77 4.19
CA LEU A 280 -7.83 -12.21 4.17
C LEU A 280 -6.37 -12.50 4.53
N GLN A 281 -6.15 -13.60 5.24
CA GLN A 281 -4.81 -14.12 5.51
C GLN A 281 -4.52 -15.31 4.59
N ALA A 282 -3.28 -15.46 4.13
CA ALA A 282 -2.91 -16.47 3.14
C ALA A 282 -3.27 -17.93 3.54
N ASN A 283 -3.31 -18.24 4.84
CA ASN A 283 -3.69 -19.57 5.33
C ASN A 283 -5.19 -19.88 5.24
N GLU A 284 -6.05 -18.86 5.08
CA GLU A 284 -7.49 -19.08 4.89
C GLU A 284 -7.80 -19.65 3.50
N THR A 285 -6.95 -19.38 2.53
CA THR A 285 -7.17 -19.69 1.11
C THR A 285 -6.13 -20.67 0.53
N GLY A 286 -5.20 -21.15 1.36
CA GLY A 286 -4.13 -22.05 0.91
C GLY A 286 -3.02 -21.34 0.11
N GLY A 287 -2.97 -20.02 0.15
CA GLY A 287 -1.96 -19.18 -0.52
C GLY A 287 -2.47 -17.80 -0.91
N SER A 288 -1.59 -16.94 -1.41
CA SER A 288 -1.95 -15.57 -1.81
C SER A 288 -2.81 -15.50 -3.09
N SER A 289 -2.60 -16.42 -4.01
CA SER A 289 -3.28 -16.39 -5.32
C SER A 289 -4.81 -16.52 -5.26
N PRO A 290 -5.42 -17.36 -4.38
CA PRO A 290 -6.87 -17.45 -4.26
C PRO A 290 -7.52 -16.35 -3.41
N MET A 291 -6.74 -15.53 -2.67
CA MET A 291 -7.29 -14.53 -1.75
C MET A 291 -8.19 -13.52 -2.45
N GLU A 292 -7.85 -13.11 -3.67
CA GLU A 292 -8.62 -12.12 -4.41
C GLU A 292 -10.02 -12.61 -4.75
N LEU A 293 -10.15 -13.84 -5.24
CA LEU A 293 -11.44 -14.46 -5.53
C LEU A 293 -12.27 -14.65 -4.26
N GLU A 294 -11.65 -15.11 -3.18
CA GLU A 294 -12.34 -15.32 -1.90
C GLU A 294 -12.78 -13.99 -1.29
N GLY A 295 -11.93 -12.94 -1.39
CA GLY A 295 -12.27 -11.58 -0.97
C GLY A 295 -13.47 -11.03 -1.74
N ALA A 296 -13.49 -11.20 -3.06
CA ALA A 296 -14.64 -10.82 -3.89
C ALA A 296 -15.92 -11.52 -3.42
N LYS A 297 -15.87 -12.84 -3.17
CA LYS A 297 -17.03 -13.61 -2.71
C LYS A 297 -17.56 -13.10 -1.37
N ARG A 298 -16.69 -12.88 -0.40
CA ARG A 298 -17.07 -12.36 0.94
C ARG A 298 -17.68 -10.97 0.84
N ALA A 299 -17.07 -10.09 0.05
CA ALA A 299 -17.55 -8.73 -0.15
C ALA A 299 -18.94 -8.69 -0.83
N PHE A 300 -19.17 -9.52 -1.85
CA PHE A 300 -20.50 -9.66 -2.44
C PHE A 300 -21.53 -10.18 -1.45
N SER A 301 -21.18 -11.23 -0.70
CA SER A 301 -22.05 -11.79 0.35
C SER A 301 -22.43 -10.75 1.41
N PHE A 302 -21.45 -9.91 1.82
CA PHE A 302 -21.70 -8.82 2.74
C PHE A 302 -22.73 -7.82 2.19
N LEU A 303 -22.54 -7.32 0.96
CA LEU A 303 -23.46 -6.37 0.34
C LEU A 303 -24.86 -6.95 0.16
N GLN A 304 -24.97 -8.20 -0.29
CA GLN A 304 -26.24 -8.90 -0.44
C GLN A 304 -26.95 -9.07 0.91
N SER A 305 -26.22 -9.46 1.97
CA SER A 305 -26.79 -9.60 3.32
C SER A 305 -27.21 -8.24 3.91
N ALA A 306 -26.56 -7.17 3.50
CA ALA A 306 -26.91 -5.79 3.85
C ALA A 306 -28.10 -5.24 3.03
N GLY A 307 -28.65 -6.01 2.09
CA GLY A 307 -29.78 -5.60 1.24
C GLY A 307 -29.39 -4.75 0.04
N VAL A 308 -28.12 -4.70 -0.33
CA VAL A 308 -27.62 -3.93 -1.46
C VAL A 308 -27.28 -4.86 -2.62
N ALA A 309 -27.95 -4.68 -3.76
CA ALA A 309 -27.77 -5.51 -4.95
C ALA A 309 -26.58 -5.03 -5.80
N VAL A 310 -25.73 -5.98 -6.22
CA VAL A 310 -24.64 -5.72 -7.18
C VAL A 310 -25.10 -6.12 -8.57
N LYS A 311 -25.73 -5.17 -9.32
CA LYS A 311 -26.25 -5.40 -10.66
C LYS A 311 -25.22 -5.14 -11.77
N VAL A 312 -24.31 -4.18 -11.57
CA VAL A 312 -23.22 -3.85 -12.50
C VAL A 312 -21.92 -3.89 -11.71
N PHE A 313 -20.97 -4.67 -12.21
CA PHE A 313 -19.67 -4.84 -11.55
C PHE A 313 -18.52 -4.74 -12.53
N ILE A 314 -17.50 -3.97 -12.16
CA ILE A 314 -16.28 -3.73 -12.94
C ILE A 314 -15.09 -4.27 -12.16
N SER A 315 -14.26 -5.08 -12.79
CA SER A 315 -13.00 -5.54 -12.17
C SER A 315 -11.89 -5.59 -13.21
N ASP A 316 -10.69 -5.88 -12.74
CA ASP A 316 -9.62 -6.28 -13.62
C ASP A 316 -9.92 -7.61 -14.34
N ARG A 317 -8.99 -8.10 -15.18
CA ARG A 317 -9.18 -9.32 -15.98
C ARG A 317 -8.95 -10.61 -15.17
N HIS A 318 -9.31 -10.64 -13.88
CA HIS A 318 -9.15 -11.82 -13.05
C HIS A 318 -10.12 -12.94 -13.49
N ARG A 319 -9.58 -14.01 -14.08
CA ARG A 319 -10.39 -15.10 -14.69
C ARG A 319 -11.26 -15.85 -13.69
N GLY A 320 -10.77 -16.02 -12.45
CA GLY A 320 -11.52 -16.68 -11.39
C GLY A 320 -12.77 -15.91 -11.01
N ILE A 321 -12.65 -14.58 -10.83
CA ILE A 321 -13.78 -13.70 -10.52
C ILE A 321 -14.77 -13.68 -11.68
N ALA A 322 -14.28 -13.51 -12.91
CA ALA A 322 -15.15 -13.50 -14.10
C ALA A 322 -15.92 -14.82 -14.29
N LYS A 323 -15.30 -15.97 -13.99
CA LYS A 323 -15.96 -17.28 -14.01
C LYS A 323 -17.01 -17.37 -12.93
N TRP A 324 -16.66 -17.03 -11.69
CA TRP A 324 -17.55 -17.10 -10.54
C TRP A 324 -18.78 -16.19 -10.70
N ILE A 325 -18.61 -14.96 -11.17
CA ILE A 325 -19.75 -14.05 -11.40
C ILE A 325 -20.70 -14.65 -12.44
N ARG A 326 -20.17 -15.15 -13.56
CA ARG A 326 -21.00 -15.76 -14.61
C ARG A 326 -21.78 -16.97 -14.12
N GLU A 327 -21.20 -17.79 -13.24
CA GLU A 327 -21.78 -19.06 -12.77
C GLU A 327 -22.65 -18.91 -11.53
N CYS A 328 -22.34 -17.94 -10.65
CA CYS A 328 -22.95 -17.84 -9.33
C CYS A 328 -23.69 -16.52 -9.07
N GLN A 329 -23.53 -15.49 -9.91
CA GLN A 329 -24.14 -14.17 -9.70
C GLN A 329 -25.07 -13.82 -10.85
N ALA A 330 -26.14 -14.63 -11.01
CA ALA A 330 -27.16 -14.40 -12.04
C ALA A 330 -27.78 -13.00 -11.89
N GLY A 331 -27.76 -12.21 -12.97
CA GLY A 331 -28.25 -10.82 -12.97
C GLY A 331 -27.20 -9.75 -12.68
N CYS A 332 -25.94 -10.12 -12.42
CA CYS A 332 -24.83 -9.19 -12.36
C CYS A 332 -24.15 -9.04 -13.73
N ALA A 333 -24.24 -7.86 -14.34
CA ALA A 333 -23.51 -7.53 -15.56
C ALA A 333 -22.05 -7.23 -15.17
N HIS A 334 -21.13 -8.08 -15.66
CA HIS A 334 -19.71 -7.97 -15.34
C HIS A 334 -18.93 -7.40 -16.54
N TYR A 335 -18.20 -6.31 -16.27
CA TYR A 335 -17.34 -5.62 -17.21
C TYR A 335 -15.88 -5.65 -16.75
N PHE A 336 -14.95 -5.53 -17.71
CA PHE A 336 -13.52 -5.39 -17.42
C PHE A 336 -13.10 -3.91 -17.45
N ASP A 337 -12.11 -3.59 -16.63
CA ASP A 337 -11.48 -2.27 -16.65
C ASP A 337 -10.67 -2.04 -17.92
N ILE A 338 -10.92 -0.88 -18.56
CA ILE A 338 -10.30 -0.51 -19.82
C ILE A 338 -8.80 -0.25 -19.69
N TRP A 339 -8.35 0.33 -18.58
CA TRP A 339 -6.95 0.70 -18.36
C TRP A 339 -6.03 -0.54 -18.34
N HIS A 340 -6.41 -1.61 -17.63
CA HIS A 340 -5.67 -2.85 -17.60
C HIS A 340 -5.54 -3.52 -18.97
N VAL A 341 -6.62 -3.46 -19.79
CA VAL A 341 -6.59 -3.97 -21.17
C VAL A 341 -5.69 -3.10 -22.05
N ALA A 342 -5.83 -1.77 -21.97
CA ALA A 342 -5.03 -0.82 -22.73
C ALA A 342 -3.52 -0.95 -22.42
N ARG A 343 -3.17 -1.08 -21.13
CA ARG A 343 -1.79 -1.30 -20.66
C ARG A 343 -1.21 -2.62 -21.21
N SER A 344 -2.00 -3.70 -21.16
CA SER A 344 -1.61 -4.99 -21.69
C SER A 344 -1.32 -4.94 -23.20
N ILE A 345 -2.20 -4.28 -23.97
CA ILE A 345 -2.02 -4.08 -25.41
C ILE A 345 -0.75 -3.25 -25.69
N SER A 346 -0.59 -2.13 -24.99
CA SER A 346 0.58 -1.25 -25.14
C SER A 346 1.90 -1.99 -24.87
N LYS A 347 2.00 -2.76 -23.79
CA LYS A 347 3.18 -3.60 -23.48
C LYS A 347 3.46 -4.61 -24.59
N ALA A 348 2.44 -5.27 -25.10
CA ALA A 348 2.59 -6.26 -26.18
C ALA A 348 3.03 -5.61 -27.51
N MET A 349 2.48 -4.45 -27.87
CA MET A 349 2.86 -3.70 -29.07
C MET A 349 4.30 -3.18 -28.97
N ILE A 350 4.72 -2.65 -27.82
CA ILE A 350 6.11 -2.21 -27.56
C ILE A 350 7.08 -3.39 -27.74
N LYS A 351 6.73 -4.57 -27.21
CA LYS A 351 7.52 -5.79 -27.38
C LYS A 351 7.64 -6.17 -28.85
N LEU A 352 6.55 -6.13 -29.61
CA LEU A 352 6.58 -6.40 -31.07
C LEU A 352 7.40 -5.36 -31.84
N GLY A 353 7.31 -4.08 -31.49
CA GLY A 353 8.08 -3.00 -32.13
C GLY A 353 9.60 -3.13 -31.97
N LYS A 354 10.08 -3.93 -31.03
CA LYS A 354 11.52 -4.27 -30.85
C LYS A 354 12.00 -5.36 -31.82
N GLU A 355 11.09 -6.07 -32.51
CA GLU A 355 11.45 -7.12 -33.44
C GLU A 355 11.85 -6.55 -34.81
N LYS A 356 12.90 -7.12 -35.43
CA LYS A 356 13.37 -6.68 -36.76
C LYS A 356 12.28 -6.76 -37.81
N GLY A 357 12.01 -5.63 -38.47
CA GLY A 357 10.94 -5.44 -39.47
C GLY A 357 9.57 -5.12 -38.88
N CYS A 358 9.49 -4.85 -37.56
CA CYS A 358 8.26 -4.48 -36.85
C CYS A 358 8.36 -3.11 -36.18
N GLU A 359 9.40 -2.33 -36.43
CA GLU A 359 9.73 -1.07 -35.74
C GLU A 359 8.60 -0.04 -35.86
N LYS A 360 7.88 -0.02 -37.00
CA LYS A 360 6.72 0.88 -37.21
C LYS A 360 5.58 0.67 -36.22
N ILE A 361 5.49 -0.51 -35.57
CA ILE A 361 4.44 -0.81 -34.59
C ILE A 361 4.54 0.12 -33.38
N ALA A 362 5.77 0.51 -32.99
CA ALA A 362 5.99 1.42 -31.87
C ALA A 362 5.30 2.76 -32.03
N ASP A 363 5.24 3.30 -33.26
CA ASP A 363 4.62 4.59 -33.57
C ASP A 363 3.08 4.55 -33.36
N TRP A 364 2.48 3.37 -33.40
CA TRP A 364 1.04 3.15 -33.29
C TRP A 364 0.55 2.80 -31.88
N VAL A 365 1.45 2.69 -30.88
CA VAL A 365 1.07 2.30 -29.50
C VAL A 365 0.10 3.32 -28.89
N LYS A 366 0.41 4.62 -28.98
CA LYS A 366 -0.47 5.70 -28.49
C LYS A 366 -1.80 5.71 -29.23
N GLY A 367 -1.76 5.53 -30.57
CA GLY A 367 -2.96 5.47 -31.42
C GLY A 367 -3.87 4.31 -31.04
N ALA A 368 -3.32 3.10 -30.85
CA ALA A 368 -4.09 1.93 -30.44
C ALA A 368 -4.75 2.09 -29.07
N ARG A 369 -4.02 2.67 -28.09
CA ARG A 369 -4.56 2.97 -26.77
C ARG A 369 -5.73 3.95 -26.86
N ASN A 370 -5.53 5.08 -27.52
CA ASN A 370 -6.58 6.10 -27.66
C ASN A 370 -7.79 5.57 -28.44
N HIS A 371 -7.54 4.76 -29.47
CA HIS A 371 -8.61 4.11 -30.23
C HIS A 371 -9.43 3.15 -29.37
N LEU A 372 -8.78 2.37 -28.46
CA LEU A 372 -9.49 1.49 -27.53
C LEU A 372 -10.44 2.28 -26.63
N TYR A 373 -9.95 3.36 -26.00
CA TYR A 373 -10.80 4.23 -25.18
C TYR A 373 -11.96 4.80 -25.97
N TRP A 374 -11.68 5.33 -27.17
CA TRP A 374 -12.72 5.85 -28.05
C TRP A 374 -13.75 4.78 -28.44
N CYS A 375 -13.34 3.56 -28.77
CA CYS A 375 -14.26 2.47 -29.10
C CYS A 375 -15.27 2.22 -27.98
N VAL A 376 -14.81 2.28 -26.74
CA VAL A 376 -15.63 1.99 -25.57
C VAL A 376 -16.52 3.18 -25.22
N THR A 377 -15.95 4.39 -25.08
CA THR A 377 -16.69 5.60 -24.64
C THR A 377 -17.70 6.11 -25.67
N SER A 378 -17.46 5.87 -26.97
CA SER A 378 -18.38 6.24 -28.04
C SER A 378 -19.45 5.19 -28.34
N SER A 379 -19.50 4.09 -27.59
CA SER A 379 -20.49 3.02 -27.75
C SER A 379 -21.43 2.97 -26.56
N ARG A 380 -22.70 2.63 -26.76
CA ARG A 380 -23.64 2.47 -25.64
C ARG A 380 -23.27 1.27 -24.77
N GLN A 381 -23.56 1.38 -23.50
CA GLN A 381 -23.33 0.30 -22.55
C GLN A 381 -24.00 -1.01 -23.01
N GLY A 382 -23.28 -2.11 -22.89
CA GLY A 382 -23.76 -3.42 -23.28
C GLY A 382 -23.72 -3.72 -24.79
N PHE A 383 -23.39 -2.76 -25.67
CA PHE A 383 -23.29 -3.03 -27.12
C PHE A 383 -21.85 -3.44 -27.51
N GLY A 384 -21.38 -4.55 -26.97
CA GLY A 384 -20.03 -5.07 -27.17
C GLY A 384 -19.71 -5.43 -28.62
N GLU A 385 -20.71 -5.72 -29.47
CA GLU A 385 -20.55 -5.95 -30.92
C GLU A 385 -20.05 -4.70 -31.64
N LEU A 386 -20.61 -3.53 -31.31
CA LEU A 386 -20.18 -2.25 -31.88
C LEU A 386 -18.77 -1.88 -31.41
N VAL A 387 -18.48 -2.07 -30.12
CA VAL A 387 -17.12 -1.87 -29.57
C VAL A 387 -16.11 -2.74 -30.31
N THR A 388 -16.45 -4.00 -30.54
CA THR A 388 -15.59 -4.96 -31.26
C THR A 388 -15.41 -4.56 -32.74
N ALA A 389 -16.48 -4.09 -33.39
CA ALA A 389 -16.44 -3.63 -34.80
C ALA A 389 -15.52 -2.41 -34.95
N LYS A 390 -15.67 -1.41 -34.05
CA LYS A 390 -14.79 -0.24 -33.97
C LYS A 390 -13.35 -0.64 -33.69
N TRP A 391 -13.10 -1.55 -32.74
CA TRP A 391 -11.75 -2.02 -32.44
C TRP A 391 -11.07 -2.67 -33.65
N LYS A 392 -11.76 -3.57 -34.34
CA LYS A 392 -11.20 -4.26 -35.50
C LYS A 392 -10.91 -3.32 -36.67
N SER A 393 -11.64 -2.18 -36.81
CA SER A 393 -11.37 -1.18 -37.84
C SER A 393 -10.00 -0.53 -37.69
N PHE A 394 -9.37 -0.57 -36.48
CA PHE A 394 -8.01 -0.08 -36.27
C PHE A 394 -7.01 -0.72 -37.24
N MET A 395 -7.17 -2.00 -37.56
CA MET A 395 -6.28 -2.68 -38.50
C MET A 395 -6.43 -2.19 -39.96
N GLN A 396 -7.61 -1.68 -40.33
CA GLN A 396 -7.81 -1.03 -41.62
C GLN A 396 -7.19 0.38 -41.62
N HIS A 397 -7.47 1.14 -40.55
CA HIS A 397 -6.90 2.48 -40.36
C HIS A 397 -5.36 2.49 -40.38
N VAL A 398 -4.69 1.53 -39.72
CA VAL A 398 -3.22 1.41 -39.69
C VAL A 398 -2.65 1.11 -41.10
N ALA A 399 -3.46 0.52 -41.97
CA ALA A 399 -3.11 0.21 -43.37
C ALA A 399 -3.53 1.30 -44.37
N ASP A 400 -3.90 2.50 -43.90
CA ASP A 400 -4.37 3.63 -44.71
C ASP A 400 -5.66 3.31 -45.47
N LYS A 401 -6.59 2.57 -44.83
CA LYS A 401 -7.91 2.25 -45.35
C LYS A 401 -8.97 2.76 -44.39
N HIS A 402 -9.66 3.82 -44.79
CA HIS A 402 -10.59 4.56 -43.94
C HIS A 402 -12.06 4.30 -44.22
N ASP A 403 -12.37 3.72 -45.39
CA ASP A 403 -13.71 3.39 -45.87
C ASP A 403 -13.86 1.89 -46.13
N ASN A 404 -15.11 1.45 -46.29
CA ASN A 404 -15.47 0.06 -46.63
C ASN A 404 -14.93 -0.97 -45.64
N HIS A 405 -15.00 -0.67 -44.33
CA HIS A 405 -14.62 -1.62 -43.31
C HIS A 405 -15.49 -2.88 -43.35
N PRO A 406 -14.94 -4.05 -43.03
CA PRO A 406 -15.64 -5.35 -43.16
C PRO A 406 -16.91 -5.49 -42.31
N SER A 407 -17.03 -4.71 -41.23
CA SER A 407 -18.17 -4.80 -40.32
C SER A 407 -19.33 -3.91 -40.76
N PRO A 408 -20.57 -4.44 -40.87
CA PRO A 408 -21.74 -3.63 -41.17
C PRO A 408 -22.08 -2.60 -40.10
N LEU A 409 -21.65 -2.81 -38.86
CA LEU A 409 -21.88 -1.91 -37.73
C LEU A 409 -20.95 -0.69 -37.72
N PHE A 410 -19.81 -0.75 -38.44
CA PHE A 410 -18.85 0.34 -38.52
C PHE A 410 -18.14 0.31 -39.88
N LYS A 411 -18.64 1.06 -40.84
CA LYS A 411 -18.22 0.99 -42.25
C LYS A 411 -17.08 1.92 -42.62
N LYS A 412 -16.89 3.05 -41.90
CA LYS A 412 -15.84 4.03 -42.17
C LYS A 412 -15.28 4.60 -40.86
N CYS A 413 -14.08 5.16 -40.92
CA CYS A 413 -13.48 5.88 -39.80
C CYS A 413 -14.31 7.10 -39.41
N ALA A 414 -14.22 7.52 -38.15
CA ALA A 414 -15.00 8.64 -37.60
C ALA A 414 -14.20 9.95 -37.49
N HIS A 415 -12.95 9.98 -37.97
CA HIS A 415 -12.14 11.20 -38.07
C HIS A 415 -12.43 11.96 -39.37
N ASP A 416 -11.99 13.21 -39.45
CA ASP A 416 -12.08 14.07 -40.63
C ASP A 416 -11.23 13.53 -41.79
N GLU A 417 -11.43 14.06 -42.98
CA GLU A 417 -10.77 13.61 -44.23
C GLU A 417 -9.28 13.97 -44.25
N GLU A 418 -8.88 15.06 -43.59
CA GLU A 418 -7.48 15.46 -43.47
C GLU A 418 -6.79 14.67 -42.34
N ILE A 419 -5.87 13.79 -42.72
CA ILE A 419 -5.06 12.99 -41.79
C ILE A 419 -3.60 13.40 -41.92
N GLU A 420 -2.93 13.67 -40.78
CA GLU A 420 -1.48 13.86 -40.74
C GLU A 420 -0.74 12.69 -41.38
N ASN A 421 0.27 12.97 -42.20
CA ASN A 421 1.08 11.94 -42.83
C ASN A 421 1.78 11.08 -41.75
N ARG A 422 1.40 9.79 -41.68
CA ARG A 422 1.89 8.83 -40.71
C ARG A 422 2.68 7.70 -41.38
N ARG A 423 3.47 6.99 -40.62
CA ARG A 423 4.21 5.80 -41.08
C ARG A 423 3.24 4.59 -41.16
N TRP A 424 2.41 4.54 -42.20
CA TRP A 424 1.46 3.46 -42.43
C TRP A 424 2.12 2.08 -42.47
N ILE A 425 1.39 1.04 -42.02
CA ILE A 425 1.84 -0.36 -42.03
C ILE A 425 1.12 -1.08 -43.18
N ARG A 426 1.84 -1.42 -44.25
CA ARG A 426 1.25 -2.06 -45.43
C ARG A 426 0.79 -3.49 -45.14
N ILE A 427 -0.38 -3.87 -45.66
CA ILE A 427 -0.92 -5.23 -45.60
C ILE A 427 0.08 -6.20 -46.24
N GLY A 428 0.21 -7.42 -45.71
CA GLY A 428 1.16 -8.44 -46.17
C GLY A 428 2.61 -8.24 -45.71
N THR A 429 2.87 -7.21 -44.86
CA THR A 429 4.17 -7.08 -44.21
C THR A 429 4.20 -7.84 -42.89
N LYS A 430 5.39 -8.31 -42.48
CA LYS A 430 5.59 -8.97 -41.19
C LYS A 430 5.02 -8.16 -40.01
N ALA A 431 5.17 -6.82 -40.04
CA ALA A 431 4.65 -5.93 -39.03
C ALA A 431 3.10 -5.98 -38.97
N TYR A 432 2.46 -5.92 -40.14
CA TYR A 432 1.00 -6.01 -40.22
C TYR A 432 0.47 -7.35 -39.68
N ASP A 433 1.05 -8.48 -40.14
CA ASP A 433 0.58 -9.81 -39.77
C ASP A 433 0.73 -10.07 -38.27
N LYS A 434 1.85 -9.66 -37.67
CA LYS A 434 2.07 -9.78 -36.22
C LYS A 434 1.14 -8.86 -35.41
N LEU A 435 0.96 -7.61 -35.85
CA LEU A 435 0.05 -6.67 -35.19
C LEU A 435 -1.40 -7.18 -35.31
N ASN A 436 -1.81 -7.66 -36.47
CA ASN A 436 -3.13 -8.23 -36.68
C ASN A 436 -3.37 -9.45 -35.79
N SER A 437 -2.41 -10.39 -35.74
CA SER A 437 -2.51 -11.57 -34.86
C SER A 437 -2.63 -11.18 -33.36
N LEU A 438 -1.97 -10.10 -32.95
CA LEU A 438 -2.07 -9.60 -31.58
C LEU A 438 -3.44 -8.97 -31.30
N LEU A 439 -3.85 -7.99 -32.13
CA LEU A 439 -5.01 -7.14 -31.85
C LEU A 439 -6.35 -7.82 -32.19
N THR A 440 -6.36 -8.80 -33.08
CA THR A 440 -7.56 -9.59 -33.43
C THR A 440 -7.63 -10.95 -32.75
N ASN A 441 -6.72 -11.23 -31.79
CA ASN A 441 -6.76 -12.45 -31.00
C ASN A 441 -8.15 -12.63 -30.37
N VAL A 442 -8.74 -13.82 -30.53
CA VAL A 442 -10.11 -14.12 -30.10
C VAL A 442 -10.32 -13.82 -28.59
N ARG A 443 -9.34 -14.14 -27.75
CA ARG A 443 -9.42 -13.86 -26.30
C ARG A 443 -9.45 -12.37 -26.02
N LEU A 444 -8.55 -11.60 -26.66
CA LEU A 444 -8.50 -10.14 -26.51
C LEU A 444 -9.78 -9.49 -27.00
N VAL A 445 -10.30 -9.90 -28.16
CA VAL A 445 -11.55 -9.38 -28.73
C VAL A 445 -12.74 -9.66 -27.81
N ASN A 446 -12.80 -10.86 -27.19
CA ASN A 446 -13.82 -11.19 -26.21
C ASN A 446 -13.69 -10.37 -24.91
N ASP A 447 -12.48 -10.04 -24.49
CA ASP A 447 -12.25 -9.16 -23.33
C ASP A 447 -12.70 -7.72 -23.68
N ILE A 448 -12.33 -7.20 -24.87
CA ILE A 448 -12.72 -5.87 -25.35
C ILE A 448 -14.24 -5.72 -25.45
N ARG A 449 -14.95 -6.77 -25.87
CA ARG A 449 -16.41 -6.82 -25.90
C ARG A 449 -17.06 -6.55 -24.53
N LYS A 450 -16.34 -6.81 -23.45
CA LYS A 450 -16.78 -6.67 -22.06
C LYS A 450 -16.20 -5.46 -21.35
N LEU A 451 -15.64 -4.48 -22.06
CA LEU A 451 -15.11 -3.28 -21.43
C LEU A 451 -16.24 -2.38 -20.95
N SER A 452 -16.03 -1.71 -19.83
CA SER A 452 -16.99 -0.76 -19.28
C SER A 452 -16.88 0.58 -20.00
N PRO A 453 -18.01 1.14 -20.52
CA PRO A 453 -18.01 2.48 -21.11
C PRO A 453 -18.05 3.60 -20.04
N ASP A 454 -18.68 3.35 -18.89
CA ASP A 454 -19.14 4.40 -17.98
C ASP A 454 -18.26 4.59 -16.75
N SER A 455 -17.38 3.61 -16.42
CA SER A 455 -16.59 3.67 -15.20
C SER A 455 -15.26 2.94 -15.34
N GLN A 456 -14.25 3.49 -14.68
CA GLN A 456 -12.90 2.93 -14.60
C GLN A 456 -12.55 2.59 -13.15
N THR A 457 -11.59 1.70 -12.95
CA THR A 457 -11.07 1.36 -11.61
C THR A 457 -10.02 2.36 -11.09
N SER A 458 -9.78 3.46 -11.81
CA SER A 458 -8.79 4.48 -11.43
C SER A 458 -8.98 5.04 -10.01
N CYS A 459 -10.24 5.17 -9.55
CA CYS A 459 -10.51 5.56 -8.16
C CYS A 459 -10.02 4.50 -7.15
N LEU A 460 -10.08 3.20 -7.49
CA LEU A 460 -9.54 2.13 -6.64
C LEU A 460 -8.01 2.17 -6.59
N GLU A 461 -7.34 2.45 -7.71
CA GLU A 461 -5.89 2.65 -7.72
C GLU A 461 -5.50 3.86 -6.87
N GLY A 462 -6.25 4.98 -6.97
CA GLY A 462 -6.12 6.14 -6.09
C GLY A 462 -6.34 5.80 -4.62
N PHE A 463 -7.32 4.94 -4.30
CA PHE A 463 -7.48 4.43 -2.94
C PHE A 463 -6.31 3.57 -2.50
N HIS A 464 -5.80 2.67 -3.35
CA HIS A 464 -4.64 1.84 -3.00
C HIS A 464 -3.36 2.66 -2.80
N SER A 465 -3.20 3.76 -3.53
CA SER A 465 -2.13 4.74 -3.28
C SER A 465 -2.31 5.42 -1.91
N THR A 466 -3.51 5.91 -1.62
CA THR A 466 -3.85 6.49 -0.30
C THR A 466 -3.60 5.49 0.83
N LEU A 467 -3.96 4.22 0.64
CA LEU A 467 -3.77 3.16 1.64
C LEU A 467 -2.29 2.93 1.97
N ASN A 468 -1.36 3.15 1.02
CA ASN A 468 0.07 3.02 1.29
C ASN A 468 0.56 3.96 2.40
N HIS A 469 -0.13 5.08 2.65
CA HIS A 469 0.20 5.99 3.73
C HIS A 469 0.01 5.34 5.12
N TRP A 470 -1.07 4.57 5.33
CA TRP A 470 -1.35 3.89 6.61
C TRP A 470 -0.84 2.46 6.66
N HIS A 471 -0.81 1.78 5.51
CA HIS A 471 -0.38 0.40 5.38
C HIS A 471 0.59 0.25 4.19
N PRO A 472 1.85 0.69 4.36
CA PRO A 472 2.88 0.52 3.32
C PRO A 472 3.06 -0.96 2.98
N LYS A 473 3.37 -1.26 1.71
CA LYS A 473 3.75 -2.62 1.31
C LYS A 473 5.02 -3.04 2.05
N MET A 474 5.18 -4.33 2.28
CA MET A 474 6.31 -4.96 2.99
C MET A 474 6.38 -4.63 4.51
N VAL A 475 5.37 -3.96 5.07
CA VAL A 475 5.25 -3.73 6.51
C VAL A 475 4.13 -4.58 7.07
N CYS A 476 4.47 -5.51 7.97
CA CYS A 476 3.49 -6.40 8.61
C CYS A 476 2.90 -5.75 9.87
N PHE A 477 1.58 -5.78 9.96
CA PHE A 477 0.83 -5.43 11.17
C PHE A 477 0.05 -6.67 11.66
N SER A 478 -0.48 -6.61 12.88
CA SER A 478 -1.48 -7.59 13.32
C SER A 478 -2.75 -7.46 12.46
N TRP A 479 -3.58 -8.50 12.42
CA TRP A 479 -4.83 -8.47 11.63
C TRP A 479 -5.70 -7.24 11.99
N LEU A 480 -5.94 -7.00 13.29
CA LEU A 480 -6.68 -5.81 13.74
C LEU A 480 -5.94 -4.51 13.41
N GLY A 481 -4.61 -4.50 13.49
CA GLY A 481 -3.79 -3.36 13.09
C GLY A 481 -3.92 -3.04 11.61
N THR A 482 -3.93 -4.06 10.76
CA THR A 482 -4.20 -3.94 9.32
C THR A 482 -5.62 -3.43 9.08
N TYR A 483 -6.62 -4.02 9.74
CA TYR A 483 -8.02 -3.66 9.60
C TYR A 483 -8.28 -2.20 9.96
N CYS A 484 -7.79 -1.73 11.12
CA CYS A 484 -7.97 -0.34 11.55
C CYS A 484 -7.25 0.67 10.64
N ARG A 485 -6.09 0.32 10.08
CA ARG A 485 -5.39 1.16 9.11
C ARG A 485 -6.14 1.26 7.78
N HIS A 486 -6.77 0.18 7.35
CA HIS A 486 -7.68 0.23 6.19
C HIS A 486 -8.89 1.13 6.47
N ILE A 487 -9.49 1.05 7.65
CA ILE A 487 -10.58 1.96 8.05
C ILE A 487 -10.14 3.42 7.91
N LEU A 488 -8.99 3.79 8.50
CA LEU A 488 -8.50 5.16 8.44
C LEU A 488 -8.25 5.63 7.00
N ALA A 489 -7.67 4.76 6.17
CA ALA A 489 -7.45 5.04 4.76
C ALA A 489 -8.77 5.19 3.99
N VAL A 490 -9.77 4.35 4.25
CA VAL A 490 -11.11 4.44 3.64
C VAL A 490 -11.81 5.74 4.04
N LEU A 491 -11.81 6.09 5.32
CA LEU A 491 -12.42 7.33 5.80
C LEU A 491 -11.76 8.55 5.17
N HIS A 492 -10.41 8.58 5.12
CA HIS A 492 -9.67 9.66 4.47
C HIS A 492 -9.99 9.76 2.97
N PHE A 493 -9.97 8.63 2.28
CA PHE A 493 -10.28 8.59 0.86
C PHE A 493 -11.70 9.04 0.57
N ASN A 494 -12.69 8.50 1.30
CA ASN A 494 -14.09 8.82 1.12
C ASN A 494 -14.42 10.30 1.42
N GLU A 495 -13.70 10.93 2.34
CA GLU A 495 -13.83 12.36 2.63
C GLU A 495 -13.21 13.23 1.52
N ASN A 496 -12.12 12.75 0.90
CA ASN A 496 -11.28 13.56 0.03
C ASN A 496 -11.31 13.20 -1.47
N VAL A 497 -12.02 12.14 -1.90
CA VAL A 497 -12.02 11.68 -3.29
C VAL A 497 -12.60 12.70 -4.26
N ASN A 498 -13.53 13.53 -3.83
CA ASN A 498 -14.23 14.50 -4.67
C ASN A 498 -14.00 15.95 -4.20
N ARG A 499 -12.73 16.29 -3.90
CA ARG A 499 -12.35 17.65 -3.49
C ARG A 499 -12.60 18.63 -4.63
N GLN A 500 -13.04 19.83 -4.26
CA GLN A 500 -13.21 20.94 -5.19
C GLN A 500 -11.85 21.37 -5.77
N ARG A 501 -11.88 21.94 -6.97
CA ARG A 501 -10.70 22.58 -7.56
C ARG A 501 -10.37 23.85 -6.80
N LYS A 502 -9.09 24.13 -6.63
CA LYS A 502 -8.63 25.39 -6.03
C LYS A 502 -8.88 26.51 -7.05
N THR A 503 -9.56 27.57 -6.62
CA THR A 503 -9.80 28.76 -7.42
C THR A 503 -9.13 29.96 -6.78
N ALA A 504 -8.66 30.91 -7.61
CA ALA A 504 -8.19 32.20 -7.16
C ALA A 504 -9.38 33.10 -6.74
N GLU A 505 -9.10 34.24 -6.12
CA GLU A 505 -10.12 35.21 -5.72
C GLU A 505 -10.93 35.76 -6.91
N ASN A 506 -10.32 35.79 -8.11
CA ASN A 506 -10.97 36.16 -9.35
C ASN A 506 -11.83 35.05 -9.98
N GLY A 507 -11.93 33.86 -9.37
CA GLY A 507 -12.70 32.71 -9.86
C GLY A 507 -11.97 31.83 -10.87
N GLU A 508 -10.73 32.12 -11.23
CA GLU A 508 -9.93 31.28 -12.15
C GLU A 508 -9.43 30.02 -11.44
N GLU A 509 -9.46 28.87 -12.14
CA GLU A 509 -8.96 27.59 -11.65
C GLU A 509 -7.42 27.56 -11.63
N TYR A 510 -6.83 27.00 -10.57
CA TYR A 510 -5.39 26.78 -10.49
C TYR A 510 -4.97 25.53 -11.24
N PHE A 511 -3.97 25.68 -12.11
CA PHE A 511 -3.33 24.59 -12.81
C PHE A 511 -1.85 24.52 -12.42
N ARG A 512 -1.36 23.29 -12.24
CA ARG A 512 0.06 23.01 -12.09
C ARG A 512 0.61 22.45 -13.39
N VAL A 513 1.68 23.04 -13.92
CA VAL A 513 2.37 22.53 -15.10
C VAL A 513 3.67 21.87 -14.65
N THR A 514 3.87 20.61 -15.03
CA THR A 514 5.10 19.86 -14.74
C THR A 514 5.71 19.33 -16.04
N TYR A 515 7.03 19.17 -16.05
CA TYR A 515 7.78 18.67 -17.22
C TYR A 515 8.52 17.37 -16.86
N PRO A 516 7.82 16.24 -16.68
CA PRO A 516 8.42 15.01 -16.21
C PRO A 516 9.43 14.45 -17.21
N LYS A 517 10.57 13.96 -16.72
CA LYS A 517 11.69 13.40 -17.52
C LYS A 517 11.26 12.30 -18.50
N PHE A 518 10.26 11.49 -18.13
CA PHE A 518 9.75 10.41 -18.99
C PHE A 518 8.95 10.93 -20.20
N LYS A 519 8.52 12.19 -20.19
CA LYS A 519 7.88 12.85 -21.34
C LYS A 519 8.84 13.70 -22.20
N LEU A 520 10.14 13.62 -21.93
CA LEU A 520 11.19 14.25 -22.73
C LEU A 520 11.03 15.79 -22.91
N GLY A 521 10.35 16.44 -21.97
CA GLY A 521 10.13 17.89 -21.98
C GLY A 521 8.71 18.32 -22.39
N ASP A 522 7.82 17.36 -22.71
CA ASP A 522 6.40 17.67 -22.91
C ASP A 522 5.76 18.06 -21.59
N GLU A 523 4.90 19.06 -21.60
CA GLU A 523 4.15 19.53 -20.45
C GLU A 523 3.09 18.52 -19.98
N VAL A 524 2.88 18.50 -18.66
CA VAL A 524 1.72 17.85 -18.03
C VAL A 524 0.99 18.91 -17.22
N VAL A 525 -0.21 19.26 -17.63
CA VAL A 525 -1.10 20.16 -16.91
C VAL A 525 -1.93 19.33 -15.94
N GLN A 526 -1.94 19.71 -14.67
CA GLN A 526 -2.72 19.09 -13.62
C GLN A 526 -3.62 20.13 -12.95
N GLU A 527 -4.86 19.76 -12.70
CA GLU A 527 -5.78 20.56 -11.90
C GLU A 527 -5.37 20.49 -10.42
N VAL A 528 -5.34 21.63 -9.75
CA VAL A 528 -5.00 21.70 -8.32
C VAL A 528 -6.28 21.64 -7.50
N ALA A 529 -6.41 20.61 -6.65
CA ALA A 529 -7.51 20.51 -5.70
C ALA A 529 -7.22 21.32 -4.42
N VAL A 530 -8.28 21.68 -3.69
CA VAL A 530 -8.14 22.25 -2.35
C VAL A 530 -7.41 21.25 -1.42
N PRO A 531 -6.73 21.71 -0.36
CA PRO A 531 -6.06 20.83 0.61
C PRO A 531 -7.00 19.74 1.15
N PRO A 532 -6.49 18.55 1.53
CA PRO A 532 -7.31 17.51 2.12
C PRO A 532 -7.84 17.92 3.49
N THR A 533 -9.05 17.46 3.81
CA THR A 533 -9.68 17.62 5.11
C THR A 533 -9.49 16.38 5.98
N TYR A 534 -9.64 16.54 7.29
CA TYR A 534 -9.45 15.49 8.30
C TYR A 534 -10.61 15.46 9.30
N GLY A 535 -11.83 15.73 8.85
CA GLY A 535 -13.04 15.72 9.69
C GLY A 535 -13.27 14.37 10.37
N TYR A 536 -12.98 13.26 9.69
CA TYR A 536 -13.03 11.92 10.27
C TYR A 536 -12.07 11.74 11.45
N VAL A 537 -10.89 12.35 11.42
CA VAL A 537 -9.92 12.31 12.54
C VAL A 537 -10.48 13.05 13.73
N GLN A 538 -11.07 14.22 13.50
CA GLN A 538 -11.72 14.99 14.55
C GLN A 538 -12.86 14.19 15.19
N ALA A 539 -13.76 13.62 14.39
CA ALA A 539 -14.88 12.83 14.89
C ALA A 539 -14.45 11.62 15.73
N ILE A 540 -13.45 10.85 15.28
CA ILE A 540 -12.90 9.71 16.06
C ILE A 540 -12.24 10.21 17.35
N ARG A 541 -11.53 11.34 17.32
CA ARG A 541 -10.89 11.95 18.48
C ARG A 541 -11.93 12.38 19.53
N GLU A 542 -13.00 13.02 19.10
CA GLU A 542 -14.12 13.39 19.96
C GLU A 542 -14.78 12.15 20.59
N GLU A 543 -15.06 11.10 19.80
CA GLU A 543 -15.57 9.83 20.35
C GLU A 543 -14.61 9.22 21.39
N LEU A 544 -13.31 9.23 21.14
CA LEU A 544 -12.31 8.71 22.06
C LEU A 544 -12.29 9.48 23.40
N PHE A 545 -12.32 10.80 23.34
CA PHE A 545 -12.22 11.66 24.53
C PHE A 545 -13.57 11.88 25.24
N SER A 546 -14.70 11.57 24.59
CA SER A 546 -16.02 11.55 25.23
C SER A 546 -16.19 10.37 26.21
N VAL A 547 -15.28 9.38 26.19
CA VAL A 547 -15.34 8.23 27.11
C VAL A 547 -14.97 8.66 28.53
N THR A 548 -15.96 8.89 29.37
CA THR A 548 -15.79 9.35 30.76
C THR A 548 -15.71 8.22 31.78
N ASN A 549 -16.25 7.04 31.45
CA ASN A 549 -16.31 5.92 32.41
C ASN A 549 -15.98 4.56 31.76
N LYS A 550 -15.77 3.56 32.64
CA LYS A 550 -15.40 2.21 32.20
C LYS A 550 -16.51 1.49 31.42
N SER A 551 -17.76 1.78 31.70
CA SER A 551 -18.89 1.14 31.03
C SER A 551 -18.95 1.56 29.55
N GLN A 552 -18.77 2.85 29.26
CA GLN A 552 -18.67 3.34 27.89
C GLN A 552 -17.46 2.72 27.14
N LEU A 553 -16.29 2.64 27.81
CA LEU A 553 -15.14 1.97 27.19
C LEU A 553 -15.42 0.49 26.92
N GLN A 554 -16.17 -0.17 27.80
CA GLN A 554 -16.52 -1.58 27.64
C GLN A 554 -17.46 -1.80 26.43
N SER A 555 -18.38 -0.89 26.15
CA SER A 555 -19.23 -0.99 24.96
C SER A 555 -18.42 -0.97 23.66
N TYR A 556 -17.43 -0.10 23.54
CA TYR A 556 -16.50 -0.11 22.40
C TYR A 556 -15.69 -1.41 22.31
N LYS A 557 -15.23 -1.94 23.46
CA LYS A 557 -14.50 -3.21 23.49
C LYS A 557 -15.36 -4.39 23.05
N ILE A 558 -16.63 -4.43 23.40
CA ILE A 558 -17.56 -5.48 22.94
C ILE A 558 -17.67 -5.48 21.41
N VAL A 559 -17.74 -4.29 20.80
CA VAL A 559 -17.70 -4.17 19.32
C VAL A 559 -16.41 -4.76 18.76
N ALA A 560 -15.25 -4.38 19.32
CA ALA A 560 -13.95 -4.89 18.85
C ALA A 560 -13.77 -6.40 19.06
N GLU A 561 -14.35 -6.99 20.13
CA GLU A 561 -14.30 -8.43 20.38
C GLU A 561 -14.96 -9.25 19.24
N ARG A 562 -16.04 -8.75 18.63
CA ARG A 562 -16.66 -9.37 17.45
C ARG A 562 -15.69 -9.50 16.29
N TYR A 563 -14.76 -8.57 16.16
CA TYR A 563 -13.73 -8.60 15.11
C TYR A 563 -12.57 -9.53 15.48
N LYS A 564 -12.29 -9.73 16.76
CA LYS A 564 -11.29 -10.72 17.19
C LYS A 564 -11.69 -12.15 16.81
N THR A 565 -13.00 -12.46 16.78
CA THR A 565 -13.47 -13.78 16.33
C THR A 565 -13.26 -14.01 14.83
N LYS A 566 -13.10 -12.92 14.05
CA LYS A 566 -12.81 -12.99 12.61
C LYS A 566 -11.30 -13.14 12.32
N VAL A 567 -10.44 -12.99 13.35
CA VAL A 567 -8.98 -13.10 13.17
C VAL A 567 -8.63 -14.56 12.86
N PRO A 568 -8.01 -14.83 11.70
CA PRO A 568 -7.59 -16.18 11.36
C PRO A 568 -6.51 -16.70 12.32
N PRO A 569 -6.35 -18.01 12.43
CA PRO A 569 -5.23 -18.59 13.16
C PRO A 569 -3.89 -18.05 12.65
N SER A 570 -2.93 -17.86 13.56
CA SER A 570 -1.59 -17.38 13.19
C SER A 570 -0.98 -18.26 12.09
N LEU A 571 -0.29 -17.67 11.11
CA LEU A 571 0.48 -18.42 10.11
C LEU A 571 1.47 -19.40 10.77
N SER A 572 2.02 -19.03 11.92
CA SER A 572 2.94 -19.89 12.70
C SER A 572 2.25 -21.14 13.26
N SER A 573 0.92 -21.20 13.36
CA SER A 573 0.21 -22.41 13.77
C SER A 573 0.31 -23.56 12.75
N GLN A 574 0.66 -23.25 11.51
CA GLN A 574 0.87 -24.22 10.44
C GLN A 574 2.35 -24.68 10.34
N PHE A 575 3.24 -24.06 11.08
CA PHE A 575 4.66 -24.43 11.07
C PHE A 575 4.90 -25.64 11.98
N LYS A 576 5.92 -26.43 11.61
CA LYS A 576 6.42 -27.51 12.46
C LYS A 576 6.86 -26.94 13.81
N GLU A 577 6.90 -27.79 14.86
CA GLU A 577 7.37 -27.39 16.18
C GLU A 577 8.65 -26.57 16.12
N ARG A 578 8.65 -25.45 16.83
CA ARG A 578 9.80 -24.55 16.88
C ARG A 578 10.94 -25.27 17.63
N VAL A 579 12.09 -25.35 17.00
CA VAL A 579 13.31 -25.78 17.68
C VAL A 579 13.66 -24.79 18.79
N THR A 580 14.26 -25.27 19.84
CA THR A 580 14.69 -24.41 20.96
C THR A 580 15.72 -23.38 20.50
N LYS A 581 15.79 -22.23 21.17
CA LYS A 581 16.77 -21.18 20.85
C LYS A 581 18.23 -21.70 20.78
N PRO A 582 18.72 -22.55 21.72
CA PRO A 582 20.05 -23.14 21.61
C PRO A 582 20.26 -23.98 20.35
N GLU A 583 19.29 -24.82 19.98
CA GLU A 583 19.36 -25.63 18.76
C GLU A 583 19.36 -24.77 17.50
N ALA A 584 18.54 -23.72 17.44
CA ALA A 584 18.50 -22.78 16.31
C ALA A 584 19.86 -22.07 16.16
N VAL A 585 20.45 -21.59 17.26
CA VAL A 585 21.77 -20.96 17.29
C VAL A 585 22.86 -21.94 16.85
N ASN A 586 22.81 -23.19 17.31
CA ASN A 586 23.78 -24.20 16.90
C ASN A 586 23.67 -24.50 15.40
N LYS A 587 22.46 -24.67 14.87
CA LYS A 587 22.24 -24.85 13.41
C LYS A 587 22.76 -23.65 12.59
N TYR A 588 22.57 -22.43 13.10
CA TYR A 588 23.11 -21.24 12.44
C TYR A 588 24.65 -21.24 12.44
N LYS A 589 25.29 -21.49 13.59
CA LYS A 589 26.76 -21.57 13.72
C LYS A 589 27.37 -22.67 12.83
N GLU A 590 26.70 -23.82 12.72
CA GLU A 590 27.13 -24.91 11.82
C GLU A 590 27.05 -24.52 10.36
N ARG A 591 25.97 -23.80 9.94
CA ARG A 591 25.86 -23.28 8.56
C ARG A 591 26.98 -22.28 8.27
N GLN A 592 27.30 -21.37 9.20
CA GLN A 592 28.41 -20.44 9.03
C GLN A 592 29.74 -21.15 8.92
N LYS A 593 30.00 -22.17 9.74
CA LYS A 593 31.21 -22.99 9.64
C LYS A 593 31.32 -23.67 8.28
N ARG A 594 30.24 -24.27 7.77
CA ARG A 594 30.20 -24.89 6.42
C ARG A 594 30.44 -23.87 5.32
N ALA A 595 29.82 -22.70 5.38
CA ALA A 595 30.01 -21.63 4.39
C ALA A 595 31.47 -21.12 4.41
N SER A 596 32.10 -20.95 5.57
CA SER A 596 33.48 -20.52 5.67
C SER A 596 34.47 -21.57 5.15
N THR A 597 34.15 -22.86 5.31
CA THR A 597 35.00 -23.95 4.81
C THR A 597 34.99 -24.04 3.26
N HIS A 598 33.87 -23.64 2.63
CA HIS A 598 33.78 -23.63 1.13
C HIS A 598 34.33 -22.34 0.48
N LEU A 599 34.45 -21.24 1.26
CA LEU A 599 34.95 -19.96 0.73
C LEU A 599 36.47 -19.87 0.63
N TYR A 600 37.21 -20.71 1.38
CA TYR A 600 38.66 -20.73 1.41
C TYR A 600 39.14 -22.19 1.34
N PRO A 601 39.34 -22.76 0.13
CA PRO A 601 39.97 -24.08 0.02
C PRO A 601 41.36 -24.03 0.66
N SER A 602 41.71 -25.06 1.42
CA SER A 602 43.02 -25.18 2.05
C SER A 602 44.13 -25.26 0.98
N VAL A 603 45.34 -24.88 1.33
CA VAL A 603 46.48 -24.94 0.41
C VAL A 603 46.69 -26.37 -0.12
N GLU A 604 46.27 -27.38 0.63
CA GLU A 604 46.32 -28.80 0.22
C GLU A 604 45.31 -29.13 -0.89
N ASP A 605 44.15 -28.47 -0.93
CA ASP A 605 43.17 -28.66 -2.01
C ASP A 605 43.61 -28.03 -3.33
N GLN A 606 44.55 -27.08 -3.32
CA GLN A 606 45.10 -26.47 -4.54
C GLN A 606 46.11 -27.40 -5.26
N SER A 607 46.75 -28.32 -4.55
CA SER A 607 47.65 -29.28 -5.14
C SER A 607 46.94 -30.38 -5.93
N VAL A 608 45.69 -30.70 -5.59
CA VAL A 608 44.86 -31.69 -6.29
C VAL A 608 44.26 -31.12 -7.60
N LEU A 609 44.04 -29.81 -7.65
CA LEU A 609 43.51 -29.14 -8.85
C LEU A 609 44.49 -29.03 -10.02
N GLN A 610 45.80 -29.22 -9.79
CA GLN A 610 46.82 -29.17 -10.83
C GLN A 610 47.04 -30.52 -11.55
N SER A 611 46.44 -31.62 -11.06
CA SER A 611 46.66 -32.97 -11.62
C SER A 611 45.48 -33.52 -12.45
N THR A 612 44.37 -32.80 -12.60
CA THR A 612 43.23 -33.27 -13.41
C THR A 612 42.73 -32.21 -14.38
N THR A 613 43.44 -31.99 -15.46
CA THR A 613 42.93 -31.35 -16.67
C THR A 613 42.18 -32.39 -17.52
N THR A 614 41.02 -32.83 -17.06
CA THR A 614 40.01 -33.44 -17.91
C THR A 614 38.70 -32.68 -17.67
N ALA A 615 38.16 -32.09 -18.75
CA ALA A 615 36.95 -31.31 -18.73
C ALA A 615 35.78 -32.06 -18.06
N PRO A 616 35.03 -31.42 -17.18
CA PRO A 616 33.86 -32.05 -16.53
C PRO A 616 32.81 -32.36 -17.60
N VAL A 617 32.46 -33.64 -17.73
CA VAL A 617 31.28 -34.10 -18.46
C VAL A 617 30.08 -33.46 -17.80
N ARG A 618 29.36 -32.57 -18.52
CA ARG A 618 28.12 -31.99 -18.08
C ARG A 618 27.11 -33.09 -17.82
N GLU A 619 26.75 -33.34 -16.56
CA GLU A 619 25.64 -34.21 -16.23
C GLU A 619 24.39 -33.72 -16.98
N ALA A 620 23.80 -34.57 -17.79
CA ALA A 620 22.60 -34.30 -18.53
C ALA A 620 21.45 -34.04 -17.56
N LYS A 621 20.85 -32.83 -17.61
CA LYS A 621 19.67 -32.46 -16.85
C LYS A 621 18.62 -33.57 -17.02
N LYS A 622 18.16 -34.21 -15.92
CA LYS A 622 17.13 -35.23 -15.92
C LYS A 622 15.91 -34.72 -16.70
N GLN A 623 15.64 -35.31 -17.85
CA GLN A 623 14.50 -34.94 -18.70
C GLN A 623 13.22 -35.32 -18.00
N ARG A 624 12.24 -34.37 -17.93
CA ARG A 624 10.89 -34.64 -17.41
C ARG A 624 10.24 -35.73 -18.25
N LYS A 625 9.73 -36.76 -17.59
CA LYS A 625 9.04 -37.90 -18.23
C LYS A 625 7.52 -37.70 -18.18
N CYS A 626 6.81 -38.17 -19.19
CA CYS A 626 5.36 -38.19 -19.24
C CYS A 626 4.80 -39.08 -18.10
N ARG A 627 3.85 -38.56 -17.33
CA ARG A 627 3.23 -39.31 -16.21
C ARG A 627 2.37 -40.50 -16.66
N LYS A 628 1.93 -40.52 -17.93
CA LYS A 628 1.05 -41.57 -18.46
C LYS A 628 1.86 -42.70 -19.12
N CYS A 629 2.93 -42.44 -19.86
CA CYS A 629 3.69 -43.44 -20.62
C CYS A 629 5.18 -43.51 -20.26
N GLY A 630 5.70 -42.72 -19.32
CA GLY A 630 7.10 -42.72 -18.87
C GLY A 630 8.14 -42.13 -19.84
N ARG A 631 7.77 -41.75 -21.05
CA ARG A 631 8.70 -41.21 -22.06
C ARG A 631 9.13 -39.76 -21.81
N PRO A 632 10.29 -39.31 -22.30
CA PRO A 632 10.72 -37.92 -22.15
C PRO A 632 9.73 -36.95 -22.78
N MET A 633 9.45 -35.83 -22.10
CA MET A 633 8.49 -34.82 -22.55
C MET A 633 8.93 -34.01 -23.78
N LYS A 634 10.23 -33.98 -24.10
CA LYS A 634 10.72 -33.29 -25.29
C LYS A 634 10.41 -34.09 -26.54
N GLY A 635 9.54 -33.59 -27.41
CA GLY A 635 9.05 -34.27 -28.62
C GLY A 635 7.91 -35.24 -28.42
N HIS A 636 7.29 -35.27 -27.21
CA HIS A 636 6.18 -36.15 -26.88
C HIS A 636 4.85 -35.52 -27.34
N THR A 637 4.22 -36.16 -28.32
CA THR A 637 2.88 -35.76 -28.83
C THR A 637 1.79 -36.69 -28.26
N THR A 638 0.54 -36.21 -28.30
CA THR A 638 -0.64 -36.98 -27.80
C THR A 638 -0.83 -38.30 -28.57
N SER A 639 -0.51 -38.33 -29.84
CA SER A 639 -0.53 -39.54 -30.70
C SER A 639 0.46 -40.59 -30.25
N LEU A 640 1.67 -40.19 -29.86
CA LEU A 640 2.71 -41.09 -29.31
C LEU A 640 2.39 -41.61 -27.88
N CYS A 641 1.52 -40.92 -27.17
CA CYS A 641 1.09 -41.36 -25.85
C CYS A 641 -0.03 -42.41 -25.88
N ASN A 642 -0.88 -42.35 -26.90
CA ASN A 642 -2.06 -43.25 -27.03
C ASN A 642 -1.74 -44.59 -27.75
N SER A 643 -0.58 -44.75 -28.38
CA SER A 643 -0.17 -45.98 -29.08
C SER A 643 0.31 -47.16 -28.19
N LEU A 644 0.09 -47.08 -26.86
CA LEU A 644 0.50 -48.08 -25.87
C LEU A 644 -0.65 -48.51 -24.94
N THR A 645 -1.88 -48.35 -25.38
CA THR A 645 -3.09 -48.82 -24.66
C THR A 645 -3.96 -49.70 -25.57
N ASP A 646 -3.36 -50.52 -26.44
CA ASP A 646 -3.95 -51.69 -27.08
C ASP A 646 -3.16 -52.95 -26.70
#